data_c57f0f21643173c44de2764b4689401c
#
_entry.id   c57f0f21643173c44de2764b4689401c
#
_cell.length_a   1.000
_cell.length_b   1.000
_cell.length_c   1.000
_cell.angle_alpha   90.00
_cell.angle_beta   90.00
_cell.angle_gamma   90.00
#
_symmetry.space_group_name_H-M   'P 1'
#
loop_
_entity.id
_entity.type
_entity.pdbx_description
1 polymer ?
#
loop_
_entity_poly.entity_id
_entity_poly.type
_entity_poly.pdbx_seq_one_letter_code
_entity_poly.pdbx_strand_id
1 'polypeptide(L)'
;MKKTNQRLFYPQKVKRQLFCALVACAVCAIPVNAQSGTISLNKSNVSMHTIMQEVEGQSDYTFFYNDNQIKLDKKVSVKAQNATIEQVLAQMFKNSGYTYKIVNNQIIVSKANAVAAVEKQQQQQAKKVTGCVKDALGEPIIGASVVEKGAPTNGTITDFDGNFTLTVSGNELQISYIGYLPQVVKVQSGVTSYNVTLKEDTKTLDEVVVIGYGTQKKVNLTGAVASVSTDDIKDRVQTNVLSAVQGTVPGVTIISRPGSTPSINFRGRGNLGTSAPLYVIDGAIADATVFSNLDPNTIESISFLKDAASSAIYGSRAAYGVVLVTTKGGKAEKMNVAYSGYVGVKTPTYLPDVLDSWDYAILLNEAKYNANPSGGKNQAYTNEEIGWFRDGSNPDYYPNTNWADLVLDKHVLTTQHSLNFSGGSEKVRFFSSVGYVFNDNFMPGVTDDRYNLNLNLQSDVTKWLTLKTGVKYIRNSSDTKNGTPWIANFVLVPSIMVAQQSNGEWGSIAGGKDATQTFMNSNPLRTLSFDNWSKSTTENTMYDLGFDLKPIENLVISGQLDYKRYEYKSKSYSAEYPEVVHFETGKEIPGTGNSSPNSMSMYWISNSNMMTTLTAKYDLKLGQHAVNFLVGTSYEHYKSERLYSKRTDFVSDGLEDIEQGNNISKDLPDGRGIVESKMLSYFGRINYSYKDRYLFEANLRADASSRFHKDNRWGWFPSFSAGWRISEESFMKPIAWLNNLKLRASYGTLGNINNVGYYDYFELLSSNANYNFNDEPVKGVLEAQITNKTLSWET
;
A
#
# COMPACT_ATOMS: atom_id res chain seq x y z
N MET A 1 22.90 12.47 50.75
CA MET A 1 23.01 11.03 50.49
C MET A 1 22.46 10.74 49.12
N LYS A 2 23.35 10.61 48.15
CA LYS A 2 22.97 10.27 46.75
C LYS A 2 22.63 8.80 46.68
N LYS A 3 21.38 8.42 46.42
CA LYS A 3 21.01 7.08 46.01
C LYS A 3 20.84 7.10 44.47
N THR A 4 21.80 6.53 43.83
CA THR A 4 21.80 6.20 42.39
C THR A 4 20.76 5.10 42.16
N ASN A 5 19.57 5.45 41.68
CA ASN A 5 18.62 4.47 41.19
C ASN A 5 19.00 4.12 39.75
N GLN A 6 19.73 3.04 39.55
CA GLN A 6 19.81 2.40 38.25
C GLN A 6 18.43 1.75 37.96
N ARG A 7 17.57 2.44 37.22
CA ARG A 7 16.40 1.83 36.59
C ARG A 7 16.92 0.93 35.49
N LEU A 8 16.68 -0.36 35.63
CA LEU A 8 16.79 -1.34 34.56
C LEU A 8 15.75 -0.99 33.49
N PHE A 9 16.13 -0.11 32.59
CA PHE A 9 15.44 0.09 31.32
C PHE A 9 15.66 -1.15 30.49
N TYR A 10 14.68 -2.06 30.43
CA TYR A 10 14.56 -2.95 29.31
C TYR A 10 14.00 -2.14 28.12
N PRO A 11 14.86 -1.74 27.17
CA PRO A 11 14.40 -0.88 26.09
C PRO A 11 13.50 -1.72 25.17
N GLN A 12 12.37 -1.14 24.78
CA GLN A 12 11.50 -1.71 23.71
C GLN A 12 12.30 -2.02 22.44
N LYS A 13 13.45 -1.36 22.23
CA LYS A 13 14.44 -1.70 21.19
C LYS A 13 14.86 -3.17 21.21
N VAL A 14 15.01 -3.78 22.41
CA VAL A 14 15.41 -5.20 22.53
C VAL A 14 14.30 -6.15 22.08
N LYS A 15 13.02 -5.85 22.36
CA LYS A 15 11.89 -6.64 21.84
C LYS A 15 11.74 -6.50 20.32
N ARG A 16 12.00 -5.32 19.77
CA ARG A 16 11.98 -5.04 18.32
C ARG A 16 13.17 -5.70 17.62
N GLN A 17 14.35 -5.64 18.22
CA GLN A 17 15.53 -6.34 17.70
C GLN A 17 15.39 -7.87 17.79
N LEU A 18 14.71 -8.38 18.82
CA LEU A 18 14.39 -9.82 18.94
C LEU A 18 13.37 -10.28 17.90
N PHE A 19 12.38 -9.44 17.53
CA PHE A 19 11.42 -9.77 16.46
C PHE A 19 12.08 -9.71 15.08
N CYS A 20 12.87 -8.69 14.80
CA CYS A 20 13.69 -8.62 13.59
C CYS A 20 14.72 -9.74 13.52
N ALA A 21 15.33 -10.11 14.65
CA ALA A 21 16.23 -11.24 14.74
C ALA A 21 15.48 -12.58 14.60
N LEU A 22 14.26 -12.71 15.13
CA LEU A 22 13.41 -13.90 14.96
C LEU A 22 12.90 -14.07 13.53
N VAL A 23 12.55 -12.98 12.85
CA VAL A 23 12.20 -13.01 11.42
C VAL A 23 13.46 -13.27 10.58
N ALA A 24 14.57 -12.64 10.89
CA ALA A 24 15.86 -12.93 10.26
C ALA A 24 16.34 -14.36 10.56
N CYS A 25 16.17 -14.86 11.80
CA CYS A 25 16.48 -16.25 12.15
C CYS A 25 15.49 -17.26 11.57
N ALA A 26 14.21 -16.91 11.38
CA ALA A 26 13.25 -17.77 10.68
C ALA A 26 13.54 -17.83 9.16
N VAL A 27 14.09 -16.79 8.57
CA VAL A 27 14.59 -16.78 7.20
C VAL A 27 15.96 -17.44 7.07
N CYS A 28 16.80 -17.36 8.12
CA CYS A 28 18.10 -18.05 8.20
C CYS A 28 18.00 -19.50 8.69
N ALA A 29 16.84 -19.94 9.23
CA ALA A 29 16.62 -21.31 9.67
C ALA A 29 16.03 -22.25 8.60
N ILE A 30 15.90 -21.78 7.35
CA ILE A 30 15.85 -22.67 6.20
C ILE A 30 17.31 -23.03 5.93
N PRO A 31 17.75 -24.25 6.28
CA PRO A 31 19.09 -24.64 5.90
C PRO A 31 19.14 -24.68 4.37
N VAL A 32 19.74 -23.69 3.77
CA VAL A 32 20.30 -23.82 2.43
C VAL A 32 21.51 -24.74 2.62
N ASN A 33 21.21 -26.04 2.72
CA ASN A 33 22.24 -27.05 2.58
C ASN A 33 22.65 -27.10 1.10
N ALA A 34 23.53 -26.20 0.71
CA ALA A 34 24.47 -26.46 -0.36
C ALA A 34 25.57 -27.37 0.22
N GLN A 35 25.17 -28.52 0.72
CA GLN A 35 26.07 -29.64 0.90
C GLN A 35 25.75 -30.63 -0.21
N SER A 36 26.74 -30.87 -1.05
CA SER A 36 26.85 -32.12 -1.81
C SER A 36 26.69 -33.26 -0.78
N GLY A 37 25.45 -33.78 -0.67
CA GLY A 37 25.08 -34.73 0.34
C GLY A 37 25.90 -35.99 0.16
N THR A 38 26.76 -36.32 1.15
CA THR A 38 27.39 -37.64 1.23
C THR A 38 26.35 -38.62 1.78
N ILE A 39 26.15 -39.71 1.06
CA ILE A 39 25.19 -40.75 1.39
C ILE A 39 25.91 -41.89 2.09
N SER A 40 25.34 -42.37 3.20
CA SER A 40 25.87 -43.51 3.96
C SER A 40 24.84 -44.65 3.97
N LEU A 41 25.13 -45.74 3.27
CA LEU A 41 24.29 -46.87 3.14
C LEU A 41 25.09 -48.16 3.37
N ASN A 42 24.55 -49.06 4.18
CA ASN A 42 25.12 -50.41 4.38
C ASN A 42 24.01 -51.47 4.29
N LYS A 43 23.62 -51.80 3.06
CA LYS A 43 22.55 -52.75 2.78
C LYS A 43 23.07 -53.88 1.93
N SER A 44 22.69 -55.10 2.30
CA SER A 44 23.07 -56.30 1.57
C SER A 44 21.82 -57.10 1.19
N ASN A 45 21.71 -57.50 -0.08
CA ASN A 45 20.67 -58.37 -0.58
C ASN A 45 19.23 -57.81 -0.39
N VAL A 46 19.03 -56.49 -0.53
CA VAL A 46 17.74 -55.79 -0.46
C VAL A 46 17.24 -55.40 -1.84
N SER A 47 15.93 -55.15 -1.98
CA SER A 47 15.37 -54.69 -3.25
C SER A 47 15.97 -53.35 -3.72
N MET A 48 16.09 -53.14 -5.01
CA MET A 48 16.55 -51.89 -5.60
C MET A 48 15.67 -50.72 -5.16
N HIS A 49 14.37 -50.93 -5.04
CA HIS A 49 13.38 -49.97 -4.56
C HIS A 49 13.71 -49.44 -3.13
N THR A 50 14.10 -50.36 -2.22
CA THR A 50 14.48 -50.02 -0.86
C THR A 50 15.70 -49.08 -0.82
N ILE A 51 16.69 -49.33 -1.69
CA ILE A 51 17.87 -48.47 -1.78
C ILE A 51 17.53 -47.12 -2.39
N MET A 52 16.66 -47.05 -3.40
CA MET A 52 16.18 -45.81 -4.01
C MET A 52 15.51 -44.93 -2.97
N GLN A 53 14.59 -45.48 -2.17
CA GLN A 53 13.90 -44.74 -1.10
C GLN A 53 14.87 -44.20 -0.03
N GLU A 54 15.90 -44.98 0.34
CA GLU A 54 16.89 -44.50 1.30
C GLU A 54 17.81 -43.43 0.73
N VAL A 55 18.15 -43.51 -0.54
CA VAL A 55 18.89 -42.44 -1.26
C VAL A 55 18.07 -41.16 -1.34
N GLU A 56 16.77 -41.26 -1.68
CA GLU A 56 15.86 -40.12 -1.69
C GLU A 56 15.67 -39.51 -0.29
N GLY A 57 15.69 -40.31 0.74
CA GLY A 57 15.58 -39.88 2.14
C GLY A 57 16.84 -39.20 2.70
N GLN A 58 18.03 -39.41 2.10
CA GLN A 58 19.31 -38.86 2.52
C GLN A 58 19.87 -37.80 1.58
N SER A 59 19.18 -37.50 0.48
CA SER A 59 19.65 -36.56 -0.53
C SER A 59 18.48 -35.86 -1.23
N ASP A 60 18.77 -34.78 -1.96
CA ASP A 60 17.80 -34.05 -2.76
C ASP A 60 17.53 -34.70 -4.13
N TYR A 61 18.00 -35.93 -4.35
CA TYR A 61 17.81 -36.65 -5.60
C TYR A 61 16.53 -37.46 -5.58
N THR A 62 15.82 -37.47 -6.73
CA THR A 62 14.58 -38.24 -6.93
C THR A 62 14.75 -39.19 -8.13
N PHE A 63 14.30 -40.45 -8.02
CA PHE A 63 14.39 -41.42 -9.08
C PHE A 63 13.17 -41.37 -9.99
N PHE A 64 13.43 -41.37 -11.32
CA PHE A 64 12.44 -41.44 -12.37
C PHE A 64 12.64 -42.65 -13.22
N TYR A 65 11.64 -43.52 -13.31
CA TYR A 65 11.67 -44.75 -14.07
C TYR A 65 10.28 -45.16 -14.58
N ASN A 66 10.21 -46.01 -15.55
CA ASN A 66 8.95 -46.54 -16.06
C ASN A 66 8.69 -47.92 -15.43
N ASP A 67 7.65 -48.04 -14.61
CA ASP A 67 7.28 -49.27 -13.85
C ASP A 67 7.06 -50.49 -14.74
N ASN A 68 6.61 -50.28 -15.96
CA ASN A 68 6.41 -51.40 -16.91
C ASN A 68 7.70 -51.96 -17.54
N GLN A 69 8.81 -51.22 -17.40
CA GLN A 69 10.09 -51.57 -18.02
C GLN A 69 11.19 -51.95 -17.03
N ILE A 70 11.10 -51.54 -15.79
CA ILE A 70 12.10 -51.67 -14.73
C ILE A 70 11.54 -52.50 -13.59
N LYS A 71 12.12 -53.68 -13.33
CA LYS A 71 11.74 -54.54 -12.19
C LYS A 71 12.58 -54.12 -10.97
N LEU A 72 11.95 -53.43 -10.04
CA LEU A 72 12.59 -52.90 -8.84
C LEU A 72 12.83 -53.95 -7.74
N ASP A 73 12.23 -55.14 -7.89
CA ASP A 73 12.38 -56.26 -6.92
C ASP A 73 13.77 -56.94 -6.98
N LYS A 74 14.57 -56.57 -7.99
CA LYS A 74 15.93 -57.12 -8.10
C LYS A 74 16.75 -56.75 -6.87
N LYS A 75 17.36 -57.77 -6.27
CA LYS A 75 18.15 -57.60 -5.04
C LYS A 75 19.55 -57.12 -5.39
N VAL A 76 19.96 -56.08 -4.69
CA VAL A 76 21.26 -55.42 -4.85
C VAL A 76 21.89 -55.19 -3.46
N SER A 77 23.20 -55.02 -3.43
CA SER A 77 23.93 -54.68 -2.21
C SER A 77 24.76 -53.43 -2.43
N VAL A 78 24.64 -52.48 -1.51
CA VAL A 78 25.37 -51.21 -1.57
C VAL A 78 26.02 -50.99 -0.20
N LYS A 79 27.32 -50.78 -0.23
CA LYS A 79 28.10 -50.36 0.95
C LYS A 79 28.78 -49.02 0.64
N ALA A 80 28.27 -47.94 1.21
CA ALA A 80 28.76 -46.62 1.00
C ALA A 80 28.84 -45.91 2.38
N GLN A 81 29.92 -45.24 2.67
CA GLN A 81 30.10 -44.44 3.86
C GLN A 81 30.63 -43.08 3.42
N ASN A 82 29.86 -42.01 3.64
CA ASN A 82 30.16 -40.67 3.17
C ASN A 82 30.50 -40.62 1.66
N ALA A 83 29.74 -41.35 0.82
CA ALA A 83 29.97 -41.48 -0.61
C ALA A 83 29.15 -40.46 -1.39
N THR A 84 29.63 -40.09 -2.57
CA THR A 84 28.85 -39.24 -3.49
C THR A 84 27.71 -40.04 -4.15
N ILE A 85 26.68 -39.34 -4.67
CA ILE A 85 25.55 -40.00 -5.33
C ILE A 85 26.01 -40.91 -6.47
N GLU A 86 27.00 -40.49 -7.25
CA GLU A 86 27.53 -41.27 -8.37
C GLU A 86 28.15 -42.59 -7.91
N GLN A 87 28.87 -42.56 -6.76
CA GLN A 87 29.50 -43.77 -6.19
C GLN A 87 28.45 -44.74 -5.68
N VAL A 88 27.35 -44.28 -5.10
CA VAL A 88 26.21 -45.08 -4.67
C VAL A 88 25.49 -45.70 -5.86
N LEU A 89 25.18 -44.90 -6.88
CA LEU A 89 24.52 -45.37 -8.08
C LEU A 89 25.36 -46.33 -8.90
N ALA A 90 26.67 -46.11 -8.99
CA ALA A 90 27.60 -47.04 -9.63
C ALA A 90 27.59 -48.43 -9.00
N GLN A 91 27.50 -48.51 -7.65
CA GLN A 91 27.38 -49.81 -6.92
C GLN A 91 25.99 -50.43 -7.14
N MET A 92 24.93 -49.64 -7.03
CA MET A 92 23.55 -50.07 -7.14
C MET A 92 23.21 -50.64 -8.52
N PHE A 93 23.67 -50.00 -9.60
CA PHE A 93 23.39 -50.38 -10.97
C PHE A 93 24.42 -51.36 -11.57
N LYS A 94 25.50 -51.66 -10.86
CA LYS A 94 26.50 -52.63 -11.28
C LYS A 94 25.85 -54.04 -11.51
N ASN A 95 25.93 -54.58 -12.70
CA ASN A 95 25.33 -55.85 -13.09
C ASN A 95 23.79 -55.92 -12.94
N SER A 96 23.10 -54.78 -12.81
CA SER A 96 21.64 -54.76 -12.72
C SER A 96 20.91 -54.94 -14.07
N GLY A 97 21.57 -54.68 -15.19
CA GLY A 97 20.97 -54.62 -16.53
C GLY A 97 20.26 -53.28 -16.78
N TYR A 98 20.44 -52.31 -15.86
CA TYR A 98 19.93 -50.93 -15.95
C TYR A 98 21.08 -49.95 -15.96
N THR A 99 20.85 -48.79 -16.53
CA THR A 99 21.74 -47.64 -16.52
C THR A 99 21.00 -46.43 -16.00
N TYR A 100 21.74 -45.42 -15.60
CA TYR A 100 21.16 -44.17 -15.08
C TYR A 100 21.80 -42.92 -15.72
N LYS A 101 21.06 -41.86 -15.74
CA LYS A 101 21.52 -40.52 -16.10
C LYS A 101 21.04 -39.53 -15.04
N ILE A 102 21.94 -38.69 -14.54
CA ILE A 102 21.62 -37.59 -13.60
C ILE A 102 21.38 -36.34 -14.43
N VAL A 103 20.22 -35.72 -14.26
CA VAL A 103 19.86 -34.41 -14.86
C VAL A 103 19.35 -33.56 -13.75
N ASN A 104 20.09 -32.54 -13.35
CA ASN A 104 19.83 -31.76 -12.12
C ASN A 104 19.75 -32.70 -10.90
N ASN A 105 18.69 -32.64 -10.11
CA ASN A 105 18.46 -33.51 -8.94
C ASN A 105 17.59 -34.72 -9.29
N GLN A 106 17.47 -35.11 -10.59
CA GLN A 106 16.67 -36.27 -11.05
C GLN A 106 17.57 -37.38 -11.61
N ILE A 107 17.36 -38.58 -11.12
CA ILE A 107 18.06 -39.80 -11.54
C ILE A 107 17.12 -40.58 -12.43
N ILE A 108 17.35 -40.54 -13.73
CA ILE A 108 16.54 -41.27 -14.74
C ILE A 108 17.12 -42.64 -14.96
N VAL A 109 16.35 -43.65 -14.64
CA VAL A 109 16.76 -45.07 -14.79
C VAL A 109 16.17 -45.69 -16.05
N SER A 110 17.00 -46.38 -16.85
CA SER A 110 16.59 -47.04 -18.10
C SER A 110 17.29 -48.38 -18.27
N LYS A 111 16.80 -49.27 -19.20
CA LYS A 111 17.47 -50.50 -19.55
C LYS A 111 18.78 -50.24 -20.31
N ALA A 112 19.84 -50.94 -19.99
CA ALA A 112 21.16 -50.74 -20.58
C ALA A 112 21.20 -50.85 -22.13
N ASN A 113 20.29 -51.64 -22.73
CA ASN A 113 20.18 -51.77 -24.19
C ASN A 113 19.41 -50.61 -24.89
N ALA A 114 18.72 -49.77 -24.14
CA ALA A 114 17.97 -48.64 -24.72
C ALA A 114 18.88 -47.43 -25.03
N VAL A 115 20.01 -47.33 -24.34
CA VAL A 115 20.95 -46.19 -24.53
C VAL A 115 21.72 -46.31 -25.84
N ALA A 116 22.05 -47.54 -26.28
CA ALA A 116 22.72 -47.78 -27.53
C ALA A 116 21.87 -47.44 -28.78
N ALA A 117 20.52 -47.49 -28.65
CA ALA A 117 19.62 -47.14 -29.74
C ALA A 117 19.37 -45.61 -29.84
N VAL A 118 19.47 -44.89 -28.72
CA VAL A 118 19.31 -43.40 -28.66
C VAL A 118 20.59 -42.73 -29.14
N GLU A 119 21.78 -43.30 -28.81
CA GLU A 119 23.05 -42.76 -29.32
C GLU A 119 23.24 -42.92 -30.85
N LYS A 120 22.59 -43.87 -31.47
CA LYS A 120 22.63 -44.04 -32.93
C LYS A 120 21.69 -43.11 -33.72
N GLN A 121 20.73 -42.47 -33.05
CA GLN A 121 19.88 -41.46 -33.68
C GLN A 121 20.40 -40.04 -33.46
N GLN A 122 21.40 -39.79 -32.63
CA GLN A 122 22.00 -38.46 -32.35
C GLN A 122 23.29 -38.15 -33.15
N GLN A 123 23.62 -38.95 -34.15
CA GLN A 123 24.65 -38.53 -35.12
C GLN A 123 24.04 -37.81 -36.32
N GLN A 124 23.08 -36.92 -36.14
CA GLN A 124 22.88 -35.78 -37.02
C GLN A 124 23.93 -34.75 -36.66
N GLN A 125 24.78 -34.35 -37.60
CA GLN A 125 25.86 -33.40 -37.43
C GLN A 125 25.34 -32.11 -36.75
N ALA A 126 25.86 -31.85 -35.59
CA ALA A 126 25.59 -30.60 -34.89
C ALA A 126 25.99 -29.40 -35.78
N LYS A 127 25.04 -28.57 -36.17
CA LYS A 127 25.24 -27.45 -37.08
C LYS A 127 25.41 -26.19 -36.24
N LYS A 128 26.52 -25.50 -36.43
CA LYS A 128 26.70 -24.17 -35.87
C LYS A 128 25.92 -23.17 -36.73
N VAL A 129 24.92 -22.54 -36.15
CA VAL A 129 24.11 -21.48 -36.78
C VAL A 129 24.40 -20.14 -36.14
N THR A 130 24.48 -19.11 -36.94
CA THR A 130 24.64 -17.73 -36.53
C THR A 130 23.47 -16.90 -37.08
N GLY A 131 23.25 -15.71 -36.55
CA GLY A 131 22.19 -14.85 -37.10
C GLY A 131 22.11 -13.52 -36.39
N CYS A 132 21.25 -12.66 -36.93
CA CYS A 132 20.92 -11.38 -36.33
C CYS A 132 19.41 -11.25 -36.23
N VAL A 133 18.96 -10.80 -35.04
CA VAL A 133 17.54 -10.54 -34.77
C VAL A 133 17.30 -9.04 -34.76
N LYS A 134 16.39 -8.58 -35.58
CA LYS A 134 16.03 -7.16 -35.73
C LYS A 134 14.52 -6.96 -35.58
N ASP A 135 14.11 -5.76 -35.31
CA ASP A 135 12.71 -5.33 -35.37
C ASP A 135 12.27 -4.96 -36.81
N ALA A 136 11.03 -4.53 -36.96
CA ALA A 136 10.46 -4.12 -38.25
C ALA A 136 11.09 -2.81 -38.80
N LEU A 137 11.75 -2.01 -37.97
CA LEU A 137 12.45 -0.79 -38.34
C LEU A 137 13.93 -1.07 -38.71
N GLY A 138 14.40 -2.30 -38.48
CA GLY A 138 15.77 -2.72 -38.76
C GLY A 138 16.73 -2.52 -37.58
N GLU A 139 16.21 -2.13 -36.39
CA GLU A 139 17.01 -1.99 -35.18
C GLU A 139 17.31 -3.36 -34.54
N PRO A 140 18.55 -3.58 -34.04
CA PRO A 140 18.91 -4.84 -33.41
C PRO A 140 18.15 -5.07 -32.10
N ILE A 141 17.59 -6.27 -31.91
CA ILE A 141 16.93 -6.66 -30.66
C ILE A 141 17.96 -7.32 -29.73
N ILE A 142 18.31 -6.63 -28.66
CA ILE A 142 19.27 -7.09 -27.66
C ILE A 142 18.57 -8.02 -26.65
N GLY A 143 19.19 -9.16 -26.32
CA GLY A 143 18.65 -10.09 -25.32
C GLY A 143 17.48 -10.95 -25.80
N ALA A 144 17.20 -11.02 -27.10
CA ALA A 144 16.23 -11.93 -27.66
C ALA A 144 16.65 -13.39 -27.41
N SER A 145 15.74 -14.21 -26.93
CA SER A 145 15.96 -15.62 -26.66
C SER A 145 15.88 -16.43 -27.96
N VAL A 146 16.90 -17.19 -28.26
CA VAL A 146 17.01 -18.09 -29.42
C VAL A 146 17.20 -19.52 -28.91
N VAL A 147 16.20 -20.37 -29.07
CA VAL A 147 16.15 -21.71 -28.48
C VAL A 147 15.88 -22.74 -29.57
N GLU A 148 16.53 -23.90 -29.50
CA GLU A 148 16.23 -25.03 -30.39
C GLU A 148 14.85 -25.60 -30.03
N LYS A 149 13.91 -25.62 -30.99
CA LYS A 149 12.56 -26.13 -30.77
C LYS A 149 12.60 -27.64 -30.55
N GLY A 150 12.11 -28.06 -29.39
CA GLY A 150 12.19 -29.48 -28.95
C GLY A 150 13.35 -29.79 -28.00
N ALA A 151 14.31 -28.82 -27.83
CA ALA A 151 15.38 -28.92 -26.84
C ALA A 151 15.51 -27.54 -26.10
N PRO A 152 14.57 -27.23 -25.20
CA PRO A 152 14.50 -25.87 -24.57
C PRO A 152 15.71 -25.53 -23.70
N THR A 153 16.55 -26.49 -23.37
CA THR A 153 17.83 -26.25 -22.66
C THR A 153 18.97 -25.90 -23.60
N ASN A 154 18.81 -26.03 -24.93
CA ASN A 154 19.78 -25.62 -25.95
C ASN A 154 19.36 -24.25 -26.51
N GLY A 155 19.88 -23.19 -25.97
CA GLY A 155 19.55 -21.81 -26.37
C GLY A 155 20.65 -20.83 -26.07
N THR A 156 20.51 -19.64 -26.64
CA THR A 156 21.36 -18.47 -26.43
C THR A 156 20.51 -17.21 -26.43
N ILE A 157 21.12 -16.06 -26.10
CA ILE A 157 20.50 -14.74 -26.23
C ILE A 157 21.31 -13.90 -27.23
N THR A 158 20.66 -12.94 -27.86
CA THR A 158 21.30 -11.99 -28.77
C THR A 158 22.16 -10.97 -28.03
N ASP A 159 23.28 -10.58 -28.63
CA ASP A 159 24.21 -9.56 -28.17
C ASP A 159 23.70 -8.12 -28.43
N PHE A 160 24.52 -7.11 -28.15
CA PHE A 160 24.20 -5.69 -28.35
C PHE A 160 23.92 -5.29 -29.81
N ASP A 161 24.40 -6.06 -30.77
CA ASP A 161 24.20 -5.87 -32.22
C ASP A 161 23.06 -6.77 -32.73
N GLY A 162 22.34 -7.47 -31.83
CA GLY A 162 21.29 -8.41 -32.15
C GLY A 162 21.79 -9.76 -32.69
N ASN A 163 23.09 -10.05 -32.64
CA ASN A 163 23.65 -11.29 -33.19
C ASN A 163 23.54 -12.44 -32.19
N PHE A 164 23.40 -13.64 -32.71
CA PHE A 164 23.45 -14.88 -31.94
C PHE A 164 24.29 -15.94 -32.59
N THR A 165 24.77 -16.88 -31.79
CA THR A 165 25.46 -18.09 -32.23
C THR A 165 24.95 -19.26 -31.39
N LEU A 166 24.46 -20.30 -32.04
CA LEU A 166 23.96 -21.51 -31.40
C LEU A 166 24.36 -22.75 -32.18
N THR A 167 24.74 -23.79 -31.46
CA THR A 167 24.97 -25.12 -32.09
C THR A 167 23.71 -25.95 -31.91
N VAL A 168 23.08 -26.35 -33.01
CA VAL A 168 21.80 -27.06 -33.03
C VAL A 168 21.91 -28.44 -33.64
N SER A 169 21.14 -29.37 -33.09
CA SER A 169 20.99 -30.73 -33.57
C SER A 169 19.66 -30.93 -34.32
N GLY A 170 18.69 -30.07 -34.05
CA GLY A 170 17.38 -30.08 -34.68
C GLY A 170 17.26 -29.18 -35.90
N ASN A 171 16.06 -29.08 -36.44
CA ASN A 171 15.76 -28.37 -37.68
C ASN A 171 14.94 -27.09 -37.50
N GLU A 172 14.63 -26.68 -36.27
CA GLU A 172 13.83 -25.48 -36.02
C GLU A 172 14.41 -24.70 -34.83
N LEU A 173 14.53 -23.37 -34.99
CA LEU A 173 14.83 -22.42 -33.93
C LEU A 173 13.56 -21.65 -33.56
N GLN A 174 13.31 -21.47 -32.29
CA GLN A 174 12.28 -20.57 -31.78
C GLN A 174 12.96 -19.32 -31.24
N ILE A 175 12.59 -18.14 -31.76
CA ILE A 175 13.13 -16.85 -31.41
C ILE A 175 11.99 -16.08 -30.76
N SER A 176 12.24 -15.53 -29.55
CA SER A 176 11.24 -14.78 -28.81
C SER A 176 11.88 -13.62 -28.05
N TYR A 177 11.13 -12.53 -27.92
CA TYR A 177 11.51 -11.38 -27.12
C TYR A 177 10.26 -10.74 -26.53
N ILE A 178 10.37 -10.10 -25.37
CA ILE A 178 9.24 -9.43 -24.70
C ILE A 178 8.71 -8.30 -25.61
N GLY A 179 7.40 -8.32 -25.89
CA GLY A 179 6.78 -7.34 -26.77
C GLY A 179 6.78 -7.72 -28.27
N TYR A 180 7.30 -8.89 -28.63
CA TYR A 180 7.35 -9.37 -30.02
C TYR A 180 6.71 -10.75 -30.18
N LEU A 181 6.12 -11.00 -31.34
CA LEU A 181 5.56 -12.32 -31.69
C LEU A 181 6.69 -13.35 -31.84
N PRO A 182 6.63 -14.50 -31.14
CA PRO A 182 7.62 -15.55 -31.30
C PRO A 182 7.64 -16.04 -32.73
N GLN A 183 8.84 -16.18 -33.31
CA GLN A 183 9.03 -16.69 -34.67
C GLN A 183 9.78 -18.04 -34.66
N VAL A 184 9.31 -18.97 -35.48
CA VAL A 184 9.99 -20.25 -35.69
C VAL A 184 10.69 -20.18 -37.02
N VAL A 185 12.00 -20.45 -37.02
CA VAL A 185 12.88 -20.45 -38.17
C VAL A 185 13.34 -21.88 -38.44
N LYS A 186 13.15 -22.39 -39.67
CA LYS A 186 13.63 -23.69 -40.07
C LYS A 186 15.12 -23.64 -40.45
N VAL A 187 15.90 -24.50 -39.81
CA VAL A 187 17.34 -24.65 -40.09
C VAL A 187 17.54 -25.53 -41.32
N GLN A 188 17.96 -24.92 -42.40
CA GLN A 188 18.19 -25.59 -43.68
C GLN A 188 19.61 -26.15 -43.78
N SER A 189 19.80 -27.21 -44.51
CA SER A 189 21.13 -27.78 -44.78
C SER A 189 21.92 -26.84 -45.69
N GLY A 190 23.13 -26.45 -45.24
CA GLY A 190 24.00 -25.53 -46.00
C GLY A 190 23.83 -24.04 -45.65
N VAL A 191 22.82 -23.66 -44.88
CA VAL A 191 22.61 -22.28 -44.42
C VAL A 191 23.13 -22.17 -42.98
N THR A 192 24.09 -21.27 -42.74
CA THR A 192 24.73 -21.07 -41.45
C THR A 192 24.36 -19.72 -40.81
N SER A 193 23.76 -18.78 -41.56
CA SER A 193 23.39 -17.45 -41.07
C SER A 193 21.92 -17.16 -41.34
N TYR A 194 21.22 -16.65 -40.30
CA TYR A 194 19.79 -16.37 -40.31
C TYR A 194 19.51 -14.93 -39.83
N ASN A 195 18.98 -14.08 -40.69
CA ASN A 195 18.49 -12.77 -40.33
C ASN A 195 16.99 -12.89 -40.03
N VAL A 196 16.59 -12.57 -38.82
CA VAL A 196 15.23 -12.73 -38.33
C VAL A 196 14.67 -11.39 -37.96
N THR A 197 13.57 -11.01 -38.57
CA THR A 197 12.84 -9.79 -38.19
C THR A 197 11.65 -10.19 -37.33
N LEU A 198 11.68 -9.87 -36.05
CA LEU A 198 10.53 -10.06 -35.17
C LEU A 198 9.53 -8.94 -35.43
N LYS A 199 8.26 -9.32 -35.50
CA LYS A 199 7.15 -8.37 -35.54
C LYS A 199 6.75 -8.07 -34.11
N GLU A 200 6.56 -6.81 -33.81
CA GLU A 200 5.97 -6.41 -32.52
C GLU A 200 4.67 -7.18 -32.30
N ASP A 201 4.49 -7.72 -31.11
CA ASP A 201 3.21 -8.26 -30.70
C ASP A 201 2.23 -7.09 -30.46
N THR A 202 1.69 -6.60 -31.59
CA THR A 202 0.62 -5.59 -31.56
C THR A 202 -0.71 -6.16 -31.09
N LYS A 203 -0.80 -7.43 -30.74
CA LYS A 203 -1.77 -7.89 -29.78
C LYS A 203 -1.36 -7.28 -28.45
N THR A 204 -1.73 -6.00 -28.22
CA THR A 204 -2.04 -5.58 -26.87
C THR A 204 -2.78 -6.74 -26.25
N LEU A 205 -2.17 -7.48 -25.35
CA LEU A 205 -2.83 -8.39 -24.44
C LEU A 205 -4.12 -7.68 -24.11
N ASP A 206 -5.27 -8.30 -24.32
CA ASP A 206 -6.58 -7.72 -24.04
C ASP A 206 -6.56 -7.32 -22.55
N GLU A 207 -5.93 -6.18 -22.26
CA GLU A 207 -5.79 -5.67 -20.89
C GLU A 207 -7.21 -5.50 -20.35
N VAL A 208 -7.54 -6.35 -19.41
CA VAL A 208 -8.84 -6.35 -18.76
C VAL A 208 -8.74 -5.46 -17.54
N VAL A 209 -9.58 -4.45 -17.49
CA VAL A 209 -9.66 -3.52 -16.37
C VAL A 209 -10.89 -3.86 -15.54
N VAL A 210 -10.73 -3.90 -14.23
CA VAL A 210 -11.85 -4.02 -13.29
C VAL A 210 -12.57 -2.68 -13.25
N ILE A 211 -13.88 -2.67 -13.53
CA ILE A 211 -14.73 -1.49 -13.45
C ILE A 211 -16.09 -1.87 -12.85
N GLY A 212 -16.48 -1.15 -11.82
CA GLY A 212 -17.73 -1.46 -11.14
C GLY A 212 -17.75 -2.92 -10.66
N TYR A 213 -18.86 -3.57 -10.80
CA TYR A 213 -19.05 -4.97 -10.40
C TYR A 213 -18.72 -5.94 -11.54
N GLY A 214 -17.60 -5.70 -12.28
CA GLY A 214 -17.19 -6.55 -13.38
C GLY A 214 -15.88 -6.14 -14.03
N THR A 215 -15.51 -6.84 -15.09
CA THR A 215 -14.31 -6.59 -15.87
C THR A 215 -14.66 -6.24 -17.31
N GLN A 216 -13.91 -5.32 -17.91
CA GLN A 216 -14.01 -4.98 -19.33
C GLN A 216 -12.63 -4.90 -19.98
N LYS A 217 -12.57 -5.18 -21.28
CA LYS A 217 -11.36 -4.93 -22.08
C LYS A 217 -11.07 -3.43 -22.09
N LYS A 218 -9.84 -3.02 -21.79
CA LYS A 218 -9.40 -1.61 -21.77
C LYS A 218 -9.74 -0.87 -23.07
N VAL A 219 -9.61 -1.56 -24.20
CA VAL A 219 -9.93 -1.01 -25.52
C VAL A 219 -11.41 -0.66 -25.68
N ASN A 220 -12.32 -1.34 -24.98
CA ASN A 220 -13.77 -1.17 -25.07
C ASN A 220 -14.32 -0.19 -24.01
N LEU A 221 -13.47 0.35 -23.13
CA LEU A 221 -13.91 1.34 -22.14
C LEU A 221 -14.31 2.65 -22.82
N THR A 222 -15.50 3.13 -22.49
CA THR A 222 -16.02 4.44 -22.94
C THR A 222 -15.75 5.55 -21.92
N GLY A 223 -15.60 5.21 -20.63
CA GLY A 223 -15.24 6.12 -19.56
C GLY A 223 -13.74 6.41 -19.46
N ALA A 224 -13.37 7.46 -18.67
CA ALA A 224 -11.98 7.84 -18.40
C ALA A 224 -11.40 7.03 -17.26
N VAL A 225 -10.87 5.86 -17.56
CA VAL A 225 -10.21 4.97 -16.62
C VAL A 225 -8.71 4.95 -16.88
N ALA A 226 -7.92 5.01 -15.80
CA ALA A 226 -6.48 4.75 -15.85
C ALA A 226 -6.17 3.61 -14.88
N SER A 227 -5.24 2.75 -15.24
CA SER A 227 -4.84 1.59 -14.45
C SER A 227 -3.35 1.66 -14.14
N VAL A 228 -2.98 1.26 -12.94
CA VAL A 228 -1.61 1.09 -12.46
C VAL A 228 -1.49 -0.35 -11.97
N SER A 229 -0.49 -1.05 -12.45
CA SER A 229 -0.19 -2.42 -12.04
C SER A 229 0.77 -2.46 -10.86
N THR A 230 0.94 -3.63 -10.25
CA THR A 230 1.99 -3.84 -9.24
C THR A 230 3.38 -3.52 -9.79
N ASP A 231 3.65 -3.86 -11.06
CA ASP A 231 4.96 -3.66 -11.68
C ASP A 231 5.35 -2.18 -11.79
N ASP A 232 4.37 -1.28 -11.88
CA ASP A 232 4.60 0.16 -11.93
C ASP A 232 5.00 0.77 -10.57
N ILE A 233 4.72 0.07 -9.45
CA ILE A 233 4.88 0.59 -8.09
C ILE A 233 5.79 -0.24 -7.18
N LYS A 234 6.05 -1.52 -7.50
CA LYS A 234 6.79 -2.46 -6.62
C LYS A 234 8.23 -2.02 -6.30
N ASP A 235 8.89 -1.36 -7.25
CA ASP A 235 10.28 -0.92 -7.11
C ASP A 235 10.41 0.48 -6.50
N ARG A 236 9.28 1.10 -6.14
CA ARG A 236 9.27 2.38 -5.44
C ARG A 236 9.37 2.14 -3.94
N VAL A 237 10.45 2.61 -3.34
CA VAL A 237 10.69 2.53 -1.89
C VAL A 237 9.78 3.53 -1.16
N GLN A 238 8.52 3.15 -1.00
CA GLN A 238 7.49 3.96 -0.33
C GLN A 238 6.67 3.07 0.62
N THR A 239 6.53 3.51 1.85
CA THR A 239 5.73 2.79 2.87
C THR A 239 4.22 3.01 2.73
N ASN A 240 3.82 3.91 1.84
CA ASN A 240 2.44 4.32 1.60
C ASN A 240 2.08 4.16 0.13
N VAL A 241 0.98 3.44 -0.16
CA VAL A 241 0.55 3.17 -1.55
C VAL A 241 0.23 4.44 -2.33
N LEU A 242 -0.41 5.45 -1.70
CA LEU A 242 -0.69 6.73 -2.37
C LEU A 242 0.58 7.42 -2.85
N SER A 243 1.63 7.44 -2.01
CA SER A 243 2.92 8.01 -2.39
C SER A 243 3.61 7.18 -3.49
N ALA A 244 3.45 5.86 -3.48
CA ALA A 244 3.98 5.00 -4.54
C ALA A 244 3.32 5.23 -5.89
N VAL A 245 2.06 5.66 -5.92
CA VAL A 245 1.29 5.94 -7.16
C VAL A 245 1.46 7.38 -7.65
N GLN A 246 2.06 8.27 -6.84
CA GLN A 246 2.23 9.68 -7.19
C GLN A 246 2.98 9.84 -8.52
N GLY A 247 2.40 10.65 -9.44
CA GLY A 247 3.01 10.93 -10.75
C GLY A 247 2.83 9.84 -11.80
N THR A 248 2.17 8.70 -11.50
CA THR A 248 1.97 7.60 -12.48
C THR A 248 0.72 7.78 -13.35
N VAL A 249 -0.24 8.58 -12.89
CA VAL A 249 -1.56 8.68 -13.54
C VAL A 249 -1.88 10.11 -13.97
N PRO A 250 -2.08 10.40 -15.27
CA PRO A 250 -2.47 11.72 -15.72
C PRO A 250 -3.83 12.16 -15.15
N GLY A 251 -3.92 13.42 -14.69
CA GLY A 251 -5.14 13.99 -14.09
C GLY A 251 -5.49 13.48 -12.71
N VAL A 252 -4.53 12.86 -12.02
CA VAL A 252 -4.58 12.49 -10.60
C VAL A 252 -3.49 13.28 -9.87
N THR A 253 -3.89 14.14 -8.94
CA THR A 253 -2.97 14.90 -8.09
C THR A 253 -2.92 14.25 -6.73
N ILE A 254 -1.72 13.88 -6.28
CA ILE A 254 -1.48 13.34 -4.96
C ILE A 254 -0.58 14.33 -4.22
N ILE A 255 -1.02 14.79 -3.06
CA ILE A 255 -0.28 15.72 -2.20
C ILE A 255 0.10 14.96 -0.93
N SER A 256 1.38 14.73 -0.76
CA SER A 256 1.97 14.15 0.45
C SER A 256 2.62 15.27 1.27
N ARG A 257 2.26 15.37 2.53
CA ARG A 257 2.86 16.32 3.49
C ARG A 257 3.46 15.54 4.66
N PRO A 258 4.58 15.97 5.20
CA PRO A 258 5.15 15.35 6.40
C PRO A 258 4.11 15.27 7.53
N GLY A 259 4.03 14.12 8.22
CA GLY A 259 3.11 13.90 9.33
C GLY A 259 1.62 13.79 8.97
N SER A 260 1.25 13.76 7.67
CA SER A 260 -0.13 13.66 7.22
C SER A 260 -0.34 12.48 6.27
N THR A 261 -1.53 11.89 6.31
CA THR A 261 -1.95 10.95 5.26
C THR A 261 -2.00 11.67 3.92
N PRO A 262 -1.36 11.15 2.86
CA PRO A 262 -1.43 11.76 1.54
C PRO A 262 -2.88 11.90 1.06
N SER A 263 -3.19 13.03 0.42
CA SER A 263 -4.49 13.30 -0.18
C SER A 263 -4.44 13.13 -1.69
N ILE A 264 -5.53 12.63 -2.25
CA ILE A 264 -5.69 12.45 -3.70
C ILE A 264 -6.84 13.28 -4.20
N ASN A 265 -6.68 13.84 -5.38
CA ASN A 265 -7.70 14.64 -6.05
C ASN A 265 -7.72 14.33 -7.56
N PHE A 266 -8.91 14.24 -8.14
CA PHE A 266 -9.10 14.03 -9.57
C PHE A 266 -9.58 15.32 -10.22
N ARG A 267 -8.79 15.85 -11.18
CA ARG A 267 -9.16 17.01 -12.00
C ARG A 267 -9.51 18.29 -11.21
N GLY A 268 -9.00 18.44 -9.98
CA GLY A 268 -9.25 19.61 -9.15
C GLY A 268 -10.36 19.41 -8.11
N ARG A 269 -10.65 20.49 -7.36
CA ARG A 269 -11.71 20.49 -6.32
C ARG A 269 -13.05 20.89 -6.95
N GLY A 270 -14.08 20.09 -6.71
CA GLY A 270 -15.41 20.32 -7.24
C GLY A 270 -16.35 21.10 -6.30
N ASN A 271 -15.99 21.25 -5.00
CA ASN A 271 -16.78 22.02 -4.03
C ASN A 271 -15.88 22.63 -2.94
N LEU A 272 -16.48 23.40 -2.03
CA LEU A 272 -15.79 24.00 -0.86
C LEU A 272 -15.58 23.00 0.30
N GLY A 273 -16.29 21.86 0.27
CA GLY A 273 -16.18 20.82 1.28
C GLY A 273 -15.13 19.73 0.92
N THR A 274 -15.47 18.47 1.14
CA THR A 274 -14.61 17.32 0.83
C THR A 274 -14.71 16.93 -0.63
N SER A 275 -13.59 16.81 -1.33
CA SER A 275 -13.47 16.34 -2.72
C SER A 275 -12.67 15.01 -2.81
N ALA A 276 -12.68 14.22 -1.74
CA ALA A 276 -12.00 12.93 -1.72
C ALA A 276 -12.75 11.90 -2.58
N PRO A 277 -12.05 11.08 -3.37
CA PRO A 277 -12.66 10.00 -4.12
C PRO A 277 -13.15 8.88 -3.20
N LEU A 278 -14.03 8.04 -3.73
CA LEU A 278 -14.41 6.79 -3.10
C LEU A 278 -13.28 5.75 -3.27
N TYR A 279 -12.94 5.05 -2.22
CA TYR A 279 -12.02 3.91 -2.28
C TYR A 279 -12.81 2.61 -2.21
N VAL A 280 -12.47 1.68 -3.09
CA VAL A 280 -13.07 0.34 -3.12
C VAL A 280 -11.94 -0.69 -3.22
N ILE A 281 -11.87 -1.62 -2.28
CA ILE A 281 -10.87 -2.68 -2.23
C ILE A 281 -11.60 -4.02 -2.35
N ASP A 282 -11.33 -4.76 -3.43
CA ASP A 282 -11.97 -6.04 -3.75
C ASP A 282 -13.52 -6.01 -3.69
N GLY A 283 -14.11 -4.87 -4.05
CA GLY A 283 -15.55 -4.64 -4.01
C GLY A 283 -16.07 -3.97 -2.74
N ALA A 284 -15.32 -4.02 -1.64
CA ALA A 284 -15.68 -3.42 -0.36
C ALA A 284 -15.33 -1.93 -0.29
N ILE A 285 -16.21 -1.10 0.25
CA ILE A 285 -15.95 0.33 0.48
C ILE A 285 -14.94 0.50 1.60
N ALA A 286 -13.88 1.28 1.33
CA ALA A 286 -12.79 1.56 2.24
C ALA A 286 -12.55 3.07 2.41
N ASP A 287 -11.66 3.43 3.33
CA ASP A 287 -11.22 4.80 3.56
C ASP A 287 -9.82 5.03 2.94
N ALA A 288 -9.46 6.29 2.74
CA ALA A 288 -8.13 6.70 2.27
C ALA A 288 -7.01 6.09 3.15
N THR A 289 -7.21 6.06 4.46
CA THR A 289 -6.23 5.51 5.41
C THR A 289 -6.02 4.00 5.21
N VAL A 290 -7.10 3.23 4.98
CA VAL A 290 -6.99 1.79 4.69
C VAL A 290 -6.21 1.57 3.41
N PHE A 291 -6.58 2.28 2.33
CA PHE A 291 -5.89 2.19 1.05
C PHE A 291 -4.41 2.56 1.16
N SER A 292 -4.11 3.67 1.82
CA SER A 292 -2.74 4.16 2.00
C SER A 292 -1.85 3.16 2.74
N ASN A 293 -2.44 2.40 3.66
CA ASN A 293 -1.74 1.47 4.55
C ASN A 293 -1.74 0.02 4.05
N LEU A 294 -2.30 -0.28 2.87
CA LEU A 294 -2.11 -1.59 2.25
C LEU A 294 -0.61 -1.85 2.01
N ASP A 295 -0.23 -3.11 2.03
CA ASP A 295 1.09 -3.50 1.55
C ASP A 295 1.08 -3.45 -0.01
N PRO A 296 1.93 -2.63 -0.65
CA PRO A 296 2.01 -2.56 -2.11
C PRO A 296 2.21 -3.92 -2.78
N ASN A 297 2.90 -4.85 -2.12
CA ASN A 297 3.16 -6.19 -2.63
C ASN A 297 1.89 -7.07 -2.71
N THR A 298 0.81 -6.70 -2.03
CA THR A 298 -0.48 -7.42 -2.08
C THR A 298 -1.42 -6.93 -3.16
N ILE A 299 -1.09 -5.81 -3.81
CA ILE A 299 -1.93 -5.19 -4.84
C ILE A 299 -1.65 -5.86 -6.19
N GLU A 300 -2.68 -6.20 -6.93
CA GLU A 300 -2.59 -6.64 -8.32
C GLU A 300 -2.73 -5.47 -9.29
N SER A 301 -3.74 -4.62 -9.05
CA SER A 301 -3.97 -3.42 -9.86
C SER A 301 -4.75 -2.35 -9.10
N ILE A 302 -4.54 -1.09 -9.51
CA ILE A 302 -5.30 0.06 -9.05
C ILE A 302 -5.91 0.75 -10.27
N SER A 303 -7.24 0.88 -10.31
CA SER A 303 -7.96 1.57 -11.36
C SER A 303 -8.54 2.88 -10.85
N PHE A 304 -8.31 3.95 -11.59
CA PHE A 304 -8.77 5.31 -11.28
C PHE A 304 -9.91 5.68 -12.23
N LEU A 305 -11.13 5.70 -11.71
CA LEU A 305 -12.33 6.09 -12.43
C LEU A 305 -12.52 7.61 -12.27
N LYS A 306 -12.30 8.37 -13.36
CA LYS A 306 -12.11 9.83 -13.29
C LYS A 306 -13.29 10.63 -13.84
N ASP A 307 -14.34 9.99 -14.36
CA ASP A 307 -15.52 10.64 -14.89
C ASP A 307 -16.83 10.03 -14.38
N ALA A 308 -17.93 10.74 -14.60
CA ALA A 308 -19.23 10.31 -14.13
C ALA A 308 -19.69 9.00 -14.77
N ALA A 309 -19.36 8.73 -16.05
CA ALA A 309 -19.79 7.52 -16.72
C ALA A 309 -19.14 6.27 -16.10
N SER A 310 -17.83 6.30 -15.82
CA SER A 310 -17.13 5.18 -15.19
C SER A 310 -17.46 5.00 -13.70
N SER A 311 -17.84 6.10 -13.02
CA SER A 311 -18.07 6.13 -11.57
C SER A 311 -19.52 5.92 -11.17
N ALA A 312 -20.48 6.14 -12.09
CA ALA A 312 -21.92 6.18 -11.77
C ALA A 312 -22.47 4.93 -11.09
N ILE A 313 -21.91 3.77 -11.40
CA ILE A 313 -22.35 2.52 -10.79
C ILE A 313 -22.06 2.45 -9.27
N TYR A 314 -21.13 3.28 -8.76
CA TYR A 314 -20.84 3.41 -7.33
C TYR A 314 -21.68 4.49 -6.62
N GLY A 315 -22.49 5.26 -7.39
CA GLY A 315 -23.54 6.14 -6.89
C GLY A 315 -23.06 7.39 -6.19
N SER A 316 -23.81 7.77 -5.16
CA SER A 316 -23.73 9.05 -4.46
C SER A 316 -22.45 9.33 -3.67
N ARG A 317 -21.52 8.40 -3.63
CA ARG A 317 -20.20 8.60 -2.99
C ARG A 317 -19.08 8.80 -4.00
N ALA A 318 -19.38 8.59 -5.28
CA ALA A 318 -18.40 8.61 -6.35
C ALA A 318 -18.33 9.96 -7.09
N ALA A 319 -18.92 11.03 -6.54
CA ALA A 319 -18.96 12.35 -7.15
C ALA A 319 -17.56 12.88 -7.55
N TYR A 320 -16.54 12.53 -6.77
CA TYR A 320 -15.14 12.93 -7.01
C TYR A 320 -14.27 11.79 -7.55
N GLY A 321 -14.91 10.79 -8.21
CA GLY A 321 -14.24 9.62 -8.78
C GLY A 321 -14.08 8.46 -7.81
N VAL A 322 -13.48 7.37 -8.31
CA VAL A 322 -13.29 6.13 -7.57
C VAL A 322 -11.86 5.63 -7.74
N VAL A 323 -11.24 5.22 -6.64
CA VAL A 323 -10.01 4.43 -6.61
C VAL A 323 -10.41 2.99 -6.34
N LEU A 324 -10.29 2.15 -7.35
CA LEU A 324 -10.64 0.74 -7.28
C LEU A 324 -9.37 -0.09 -7.18
N VAL A 325 -9.21 -0.84 -6.10
CA VAL A 325 -8.06 -1.69 -5.83
C VAL A 325 -8.47 -3.14 -5.95
N THR A 326 -7.68 -3.89 -6.70
CA THR A 326 -7.75 -5.35 -6.74
C THR A 326 -6.52 -5.91 -6.06
N THR A 327 -6.70 -6.73 -5.03
CA THR A 327 -5.59 -7.42 -4.39
C THR A 327 -5.28 -8.75 -5.09
N LYS A 328 -4.05 -9.23 -4.93
CA LYS A 328 -3.60 -10.47 -5.54
C LYS A 328 -4.46 -11.65 -5.09
N GLY A 329 -4.87 -12.45 -6.05
CA GLY A 329 -5.53 -13.73 -5.84
C GLY A 329 -4.56 -14.90 -5.98
N GLY A 330 -5.00 -16.09 -5.59
CA GLY A 330 -4.26 -17.32 -5.85
C GLY A 330 -4.32 -17.74 -7.32
N LYS A 331 -3.29 -18.43 -7.77
CA LYS A 331 -3.21 -19.06 -9.09
C LYS A 331 -3.21 -20.58 -8.95
N ALA A 332 -3.66 -21.29 -9.99
CA ALA A 332 -3.59 -22.75 -10.04
C ALA A 332 -2.16 -23.18 -10.41
N GLU A 333 -1.26 -23.06 -9.46
CA GLU A 333 0.17 -23.35 -9.61
C GLU A 333 0.73 -23.94 -8.31
N LYS A 334 1.94 -24.48 -8.38
CA LYS A 334 2.66 -24.92 -7.17
C LYS A 334 2.81 -23.73 -6.21
N MET A 335 2.89 -24.06 -4.92
CA MET A 335 3.10 -23.06 -3.89
C MET A 335 4.35 -22.22 -4.17
N ASN A 336 4.16 -20.92 -4.22
CA ASN A 336 5.19 -19.91 -4.38
C ASN A 336 5.33 -19.10 -3.08
N VAL A 337 6.56 -18.90 -2.63
CA VAL A 337 6.88 -18.08 -1.46
C VAL A 337 7.77 -16.95 -1.94
N ALA A 338 7.35 -15.72 -1.70
CA ALA A 338 8.09 -14.53 -2.09
C ALA A 338 8.32 -13.63 -0.88
N TYR A 339 9.56 -13.26 -0.64
CA TYR A 339 9.93 -12.27 0.35
C TYR A 339 10.39 -10.99 -0.36
N SER A 340 9.91 -9.84 0.12
CA SER A 340 10.35 -8.52 -0.28
C SER A 340 10.63 -7.69 0.95
N GLY A 341 11.75 -6.99 1.00
CA GLY A 341 12.07 -6.14 2.12
C GLY A 341 13.18 -5.15 1.82
N TYR A 342 13.16 -4.06 2.56
CA TYR A 342 14.23 -3.08 2.54
C TYR A 342 14.44 -2.45 3.92
N VAL A 343 15.63 -1.92 4.11
CA VAL A 343 16.02 -1.04 5.21
C VAL A 343 16.55 0.24 4.58
N GLY A 344 16.08 1.39 5.04
CA GLY A 344 16.45 2.68 4.49
C GLY A 344 16.64 3.73 5.56
N VAL A 345 17.42 4.75 5.22
CA VAL A 345 17.58 5.98 6.02
C VAL A 345 16.93 7.10 5.23
N LYS A 346 15.94 7.75 5.85
CA LYS A 346 15.31 8.95 5.30
C LYS A 346 16.06 10.18 5.74
N THR A 347 16.25 11.14 4.84
CA THR A 347 16.83 12.45 5.11
C THR A 347 15.92 13.53 4.53
N PRO A 348 15.77 14.71 5.18
CA PRO A 348 15.05 15.82 4.59
C PRO A 348 15.73 16.23 3.27
N THR A 349 14.96 16.30 2.19
CA THR A 349 15.49 16.76 0.88
C THR A 349 15.60 18.28 0.80
N TYR A 350 14.83 18.98 1.61
CA TYR A 350 14.81 20.43 1.71
C TYR A 350 14.30 20.83 3.09
N LEU A 351 14.99 21.76 3.70
CA LEU A 351 14.53 22.52 4.88
C LEU A 351 14.47 23.98 4.49
N PRO A 352 13.45 24.75 4.86
CA PRO A 352 13.42 26.17 4.58
C PRO A 352 14.62 26.89 5.17
N ASP A 353 15.22 27.79 4.41
CA ASP A 353 16.23 28.70 4.92
C ASP A 353 15.56 29.70 5.86
N VAL A 354 16.13 29.85 7.04
CA VAL A 354 15.69 30.82 8.05
C VAL A 354 16.74 31.90 8.18
N LEU A 355 16.30 33.11 8.56
CA LEU A 355 17.20 34.23 8.75
C LEU A 355 18.12 34.00 9.97
N ASP A 356 19.38 34.36 9.81
CA ASP A 356 20.28 34.54 10.92
C ASP A 356 19.80 35.65 11.84
N SER A 357 20.17 35.62 13.11
CA SER A 357 19.72 36.57 14.11
C SER A 357 20.02 38.01 13.79
N TRP A 358 21.21 38.27 13.24
CA TRP A 358 21.59 39.64 12.84
C TRP A 358 20.75 40.17 11.68
N ASP A 359 20.40 39.35 10.72
CA ASP A 359 19.55 39.72 9.59
C ASP A 359 18.11 39.92 10.05
N TYR A 360 17.60 39.06 10.94
CA TYR A 360 16.32 39.27 11.60
C TYR A 360 16.28 40.60 12.35
N ALA A 361 17.31 40.93 13.15
CA ALA A 361 17.38 42.15 13.93
C ALA A 361 17.41 43.40 13.01
N ILE A 362 18.14 43.34 11.88
CA ILE A 362 18.18 44.41 10.87
C ILE A 362 16.80 44.64 10.26
N LEU A 363 16.15 43.56 9.80
CA LEU A 363 14.84 43.64 9.16
C LEU A 363 13.75 44.09 10.12
N LEU A 364 13.85 43.70 11.40
CA LEU A 364 12.93 44.15 12.42
C LEU A 364 13.09 45.67 12.71
N ASN A 365 14.33 46.15 12.75
CA ASN A 365 14.62 47.58 12.82
C ASN A 365 14.02 48.35 11.65
N GLU A 366 14.16 47.80 10.42
CA GLU A 366 13.56 48.37 9.21
C GLU A 366 12.04 48.40 9.29
N ALA A 367 11.42 47.29 9.72
CA ALA A 367 9.95 47.23 9.90
C ALA A 367 9.45 48.26 10.93
N LYS A 368 10.14 48.43 12.05
CA LYS A 368 9.79 49.43 13.05
C LYS A 368 10.00 50.87 12.54
N TYR A 369 11.08 51.09 11.80
CA TYR A 369 11.34 52.38 11.16
C TYR A 369 10.23 52.73 10.14
N ASN A 370 9.81 51.79 9.33
CA ASN A 370 8.74 52.00 8.34
C ASN A 370 7.38 52.30 9.02
N ALA A 371 7.13 51.67 10.18
CA ALA A 371 5.93 51.94 10.99
C ALA A 371 6.01 53.29 11.72
N ASN A 372 7.22 53.70 12.19
CA ASN A 372 7.45 54.96 12.92
C ASN A 372 8.81 55.58 12.56
N PRO A 373 8.89 56.35 11.45
CA PRO A 373 10.16 56.94 11.01
C PRO A 373 10.80 57.89 12.02
N SER A 374 10.00 58.56 12.88
CA SER A 374 10.49 59.50 13.89
C SER A 374 11.26 58.79 15.02
N GLY A 375 11.09 57.48 15.20
CA GLY A 375 11.79 56.69 16.23
C GLY A 375 13.24 56.33 15.86
N GLY A 376 13.71 56.71 14.66
CA GLY A 376 15.07 56.39 14.20
C GLY A 376 15.20 54.96 13.65
N LYS A 377 16.39 54.64 13.14
CA LYS A 377 16.64 53.36 12.43
C LYS A 377 16.89 52.12 13.32
N ASN A 378 17.23 52.33 14.60
CA ASN A 378 17.64 51.27 15.52
C ASN A 378 16.65 51.15 16.68
N GLN A 379 15.35 51.03 16.37
CA GLN A 379 14.31 51.01 17.36
C GLN A 379 14.18 49.70 18.14
N ALA A 380 14.57 48.58 17.52
CA ALA A 380 14.59 47.29 18.16
C ALA A 380 15.97 46.92 18.70
N TYR A 381 16.99 46.95 17.84
CA TYR A 381 18.36 46.57 18.17
C TYR A 381 19.34 47.65 17.75
N THR A 382 20.33 47.91 18.58
CA THR A 382 21.47 48.79 18.28
C THR A 382 22.45 48.10 17.34
N ASN A 383 23.34 48.84 16.70
CA ASN A 383 24.39 48.24 15.85
C ASN A 383 25.36 47.40 16.67
N GLU A 384 25.58 47.67 17.93
CA GLU A 384 26.39 46.89 18.85
C GLU A 384 25.72 45.53 19.15
N GLU A 385 24.43 45.48 19.46
CA GLU A 385 23.64 44.30 19.71
C GLU A 385 23.61 43.41 18.44
N ILE A 386 23.46 43.98 17.25
CA ILE A 386 23.56 43.27 15.97
C ILE A 386 24.96 42.67 15.77
N GLY A 387 26.00 43.36 16.26
CA GLY A 387 27.38 42.86 16.28
C GLY A 387 27.50 41.63 17.18
N TRP A 388 26.90 41.63 18.38
CA TRP A 388 26.91 40.46 19.30
C TRP A 388 26.18 39.24 18.76
N PHE A 389 25.10 39.40 18.02
CA PHE A 389 24.47 38.30 17.29
C PHE A 389 25.41 37.70 16.26
N ARG A 390 26.20 38.53 15.57
CA ARG A 390 27.06 38.11 14.47
C ARG A 390 28.34 37.42 14.95
N ASP A 391 28.98 37.95 16.00
CA ASP A 391 30.25 37.45 16.52
C ASP A 391 30.07 36.35 17.59
N GLY A 392 28.83 36.14 18.09
CA GLY A 392 28.52 35.14 19.10
C GLY A 392 29.13 35.41 20.45
N SER A 393 29.55 36.66 20.78
CA SER A 393 30.22 37.02 22.01
C SER A 393 29.32 36.92 23.25
N ASN A 394 28.01 36.93 23.10
CA ASN A 394 27.07 36.90 24.20
C ASN A 394 25.84 36.00 23.89
N PRO A 395 26.04 34.66 23.80
CA PRO A 395 25.01 33.72 23.27
C PRO A 395 23.80 33.59 24.21
N ASP A 396 23.93 33.87 25.50
CA ASP A 396 22.79 33.82 26.45
C ASP A 396 21.78 34.95 26.24
N TYR A 397 22.17 36.00 25.52
CA TYR A 397 21.37 37.19 25.24
C TYR A 397 21.15 37.41 23.75
N TYR A 398 22.16 37.14 22.96
CA TYR A 398 22.22 37.43 21.54
C TYR A 398 22.63 36.16 20.75
N PRO A 399 21.80 35.09 20.79
CA PRO A 399 22.11 33.85 20.12
C PRO A 399 21.85 33.91 18.62
N ASN A 400 22.37 32.92 17.89
CA ASN A 400 21.94 32.61 16.55
C ASN A 400 21.44 31.14 16.53
N THR A 401 20.17 30.95 16.83
CA THR A 401 19.60 29.63 17.06
C THR A 401 19.06 29.05 15.74
N ASN A 402 19.63 27.95 15.28
CA ASN A 402 19.05 27.15 14.21
C ASN A 402 18.19 26.03 14.82
N TRP A 403 16.91 26.23 14.87
CA TRP A 403 15.96 25.31 15.49
C TRP A 403 15.89 23.96 14.81
N ALA A 404 16.00 23.93 13.47
CA ALA A 404 15.98 22.68 12.70
C ALA A 404 17.20 21.80 13.01
N ASP A 405 18.38 22.42 13.19
CA ASP A 405 19.61 21.71 13.53
C ASP A 405 19.62 21.20 14.98
N LEU A 406 18.97 21.91 15.88
CA LEU A 406 18.92 21.53 17.30
C LEU A 406 17.95 20.40 17.59
N VAL A 407 16.86 20.29 16.83
CA VAL A 407 15.70 19.49 17.23
C VAL A 407 15.44 18.33 16.28
N LEU A 408 15.69 18.47 14.96
CA LEU A 408 15.33 17.43 14.01
C LEU A 408 16.37 16.30 13.95
N ASP A 409 15.88 15.08 14.00
CA ASP A 409 16.65 13.90 13.61
C ASP A 409 16.75 13.84 12.07
N LYS A 410 17.90 14.26 11.52
CA LYS A 410 18.09 14.35 10.06
C LYS A 410 18.29 13.01 9.36
N HIS A 411 18.49 11.94 10.12
CA HIS A 411 18.74 10.59 9.61
C HIS A 411 17.87 9.58 10.35
N VAL A 412 16.72 9.27 9.81
CA VAL A 412 15.74 8.40 10.49
C VAL A 412 15.56 7.07 9.76
N LEU A 413 15.41 6.01 10.55
CA LEU A 413 15.30 4.65 10.04
C LEU A 413 13.90 4.36 9.50
N THR A 414 13.83 3.67 8.37
CA THR A 414 12.60 3.05 7.89
C THR A 414 12.90 1.62 7.45
N THR A 415 11.99 0.69 7.75
CA THR A 415 12.10 -0.69 7.27
C THR A 415 10.74 -1.19 6.78
N GLN A 416 10.76 -2.03 5.77
CA GLN A 416 9.57 -2.75 5.32
C GLN A 416 9.94 -4.19 4.99
N HIS A 417 9.08 -5.11 5.40
CA HIS A 417 9.21 -6.55 5.15
C HIS A 417 7.85 -7.11 4.77
N SER A 418 7.80 -7.89 3.71
CA SER A 418 6.59 -8.56 3.22
C SER A 418 6.92 -9.99 2.84
N LEU A 419 6.15 -10.93 3.37
CA LEU A 419 6.24 -12.35 3.05
C LEU A 419 4.91 -12.80 2.45
N ASN A 420 4.97 -13.29 1.21
CA ASN A 420 3.81 -13.66 0.42
C ASN A 420 3.82 -15.15 0.10
N PHE A 421 2.66 -15.76 0.19
CA PHE A 421 2.41 -17.16 -0.16
C PHE A 421 1.29 -17.20 -1.18
N SER A 422 1.50 -17.85 -2.30
CA SER A 422 0.46 -18.05 -3.30
C SER A 422 0.52 -19.45 -3.87
N GLY A 423 -0.60 -19.95 -4.36
CA GLY A 423 -0.64 -21.27 -4.98
C GLY A 423 -2.04 -21.84 -5.01
N GLY A 424 -2.13 -23.12 -5.37
CA GLY A 424 -3.38 -23.83 -5.37
C GLY A 424 -3.52 -24.82 -6.51
N SER A 425 -4.72 -25.38 -6.60
CA SER A 425 -5.16 -26.28 -7.68
C SER A 425 -6.20 -25.57 -8.54
N GLU A 426 -6.69 -26.25 -9.59
CA GLU A 426 -7.82 -25.75 -10.38
C GLU A 426 -9.08 -25.51 -9.53
N LYS A 427 -9.24 -26.24 -8.42
CA LYS A 427 -10.41 -26.14 -7.55
C LYS A 427 -10.27 -25.16 -6.40
N VAL A 428 -9.06 -24.99 -5.85
CA VAL A 428 -8.82 -24.12 -4.69
C VAL A 428 -7.56 -23.33 -4.94
N ARG A 429 -7.65 -22.01 -4.81
CA ARG A 429 -6.54 -21.06 -5.00
C ARG A 429 -6.48 -20.12 -3.83
N PHE A 430 -5.29 -19.81 -3.37
CA PHE A 430 -5.10 -18.89 -2.24
C PHE A 430 -3.94 -17.94 -2.48
N PHE A 431 -4.05 -16.79 -1.84
CA PHE A 431 -2.97 -15.84 -1.65
C PHE A 431 -2.99 -15.40 -0.19
N SER A 432 -1.85 -15.39 0.46
CA SER A 432 -1.68 -14.88 1.82
C SER A 432 -0.44 -14.02 1.91
N SER A 433 -0.49 -12.95 2.69
CA SER A 433 0.63 -12.05 2.92
C SER A 433 0.69 -11.61 4.37
N VAL A 434 1.92 -11.51 4.89
CA VAL A 434 2.22 -10.88 6.17
C VAL A 434 3.24 -9.79 5.93
N GLY A 435 2.90 -8.55 6.33
CA GLY A 435 3.75 -7.38 6.17
C GLY A 435 4.06 -6.71 7.49
N TYR A 436 5.24 -6.13 7.60
CA TYR A 436 5.67 -5.26 8.71
C TYR A 436 6.35 -4.03 8.16
N VAL A 437 6.03 -2.86 8.71
CA VAL A 437 6.66 -1.58 8.41
C VAL A 437 7.01 -0.90 9.73
N PHE A 438 8.22 -0.38 9.82
CA PHE A 438 8.65 0.52 10.87
C PHE A 438 9.09 1.85 10.25
N ASN A 439 8.61 2.95 10.80
CA ASN A 439 9.05 4.29 10.46
C ASN A 439 9.47 5.03 11.72
N ASP A 440 10.67 5.54 11.69
CA ASP A 440 11.09 6.60 12.58
C ASP A 440 10.78 7.98 11.94
N ASN A 441 10.64 9.01 12.77
CA ASN A 441 10.21 10.32 12.32
C ASN A 441 11.34 11.34 12.53
N PHE A 442 11.40 12.37 11.67
CA PHE A 442 12.31 13.50 11.88
C PHE A 442 12.07 14.25 13.19
N MET A 443 10.86 14.15 13.75
CA MET A 443 10.55 14.63 15.07
C MET A 443 11.02 13.61 16.11
N PRO A 444 11.92 13.94 17.02
CA PRO A 444 12.46 13.01 18.01
C PRO A 444 11.37 12.36 18.87
N GLY A 445 11.53 11.06 19.12
CA GLY A 445 10.62 10.32 19.98
C GLY A 445 9.28 9.92 19.34
N VAL A 446 9.08 10.14 18.03
CA VAL A 446 7.89 9.71 17.30
C VAL A 446 8.22 8.49 16.45
N THR A 447 7.54 7.38 16.69
CA THR A 447 7.71 6.14 15.90
C THR A 447 6.38 5.55 15.50
N ASP A 448 6.34 4.94 14.32
CA ASP A 448 5.17 4.25 13.77
C ASP A 448 5.51 2.81 13.39
N ASP A 449 4.67 1.88 13.84
CA ASP A 449 4.72 0.47 13.48
C ASP A 449 3.46 0.08 12.73
N ARG A 450 3.57 -0.65 11.62
CA ARG A 450 2.43 -1.19 10.90
C ARG A 450 2.57 -2.69 10.64
N TYR A 451 1.50 -3.41 10.93
CA TYR A 451 1.35 -4.83 10.61
C TYR A 451 0.23 -5.00 9.60
N ASN A 452 0.48 -5.77 8.56
CA ASN A 452 -0.49 -6.11 7.53
C ASN A 452 -0.65 -7.63 7.47
N LEU A 453 -1.90 -8.08 7.40
CA LEU A 453 -2.24 -9.45 7.04
C LEU A 453 -3.26 -9.40 5.91
N ASN A 454 -3.03 -10.16 4.85
CA ASN A 454 -3.99 -10.36 3.76
C ASN A 454 -4.13 -11.86 3.48
N LEU A 455 -5.37 -12.32 3.36
CA LEU A 455 -5.71 -13.68 2.96
C LEU A 455 -6.84 -13.61 1.93
N ASN A 456 -6.63 -14.19 0.76
CA ASN A 456 -7.65 -14.37 -0.27
C ASN A 456 -7.71 -15.85 -0.62
N LEU A 457 -8.90 -16.42 -0.56
CA LEU A 457 -9.18 -17.81 -0.91
C LEU A 457 -10.35 -17.85 -1.91
N GLN A 458 -10.16 -18.62 -2.97
CA GLN A 458 -11.20 -18.90 -3.93
C GLN A 458 -11.32 -20.43 -4.11
N SER A 459 -12.57 -20.92 -4.09
CA SER A 459 -12.88 -22.36 -4.28
C SER A 459 -13.94 -22.52 -5.35
N ASP A 460 -13.59 -23.21 -6.43
CA ASP A 460 -14.53 -23.67 -7.46
C ASP A 460 -15.15 -25.00 -7.01
N VAL A 461 -16.20 -24.89 -6.16
CA VAL A 461 -16.86 -26.05 -5.51
C VAL A 461 -17.49 -26.97 -6.56
N THR A 462 -18.12 -26.38 -7.57
CA THR A 462 -18.67 -27.05 -8.74
C THR A 462 -18.41 -26.19 -9.99
N LYS A 463 -18.77 -26.70 -11.17
CA LYS A 463 -18.68 -25.90 -12.41
C LYS A 463 -19.60 -24.67 -12.41
N TRP A 464 -20.62 -24.66 -11.58
CA TRP A 464 -21.61 -23.58 -11.49
C TRP A 464 -21.54 -22.78 -10.18
N LEU A 465 -20.70 -23.17 -9.20
CA LEU A 465 -20.54 -22.47 -7.93
C LEU A 465 -19.07 -22.22 -7.61
N THR A 466 -18.71 -20.96 -7.48
CA THR A 466 -17.44 -20.48 -6.93
C THR A 466 -17.69 -19.77 -5.61
N LEU A 467 -16.95 -20.10 -4.57
CA LEU A 467 -16.93 -19.38 -3.29
C LEU A 467 -15.64 -18.57 -3.18
N LYS A 468 -15.76 -17.39 -2.60
CA LYS A 468 -14.65 -16.47 -2.37
C LYS A 468 -14.67 -15.99 -0.91
N THR A 469 -13.53 -15.90 -0.29
CA THR A 469 -13.39 -15.27 1.02
C THR A 469 -12.08 -14.51 1.10
N GLY A 470 -12.13 -13.37 1.76
CA GLY A 470 -11.00 -12.51 2.01
C GLY A 470 -10.97 -12.04 3.45
N VAL A 471 -9.77 -11.87 3.99
CA VAL A 471 -9.52 -11.21 5.28
C VAL A 471 -8.35 -10.26 5.11
N LYS A 472 -8.55 -9.00 5.46
CA LYS A 472 -7.49 -7.98 5.48
C LYS A 472 -7.46 -7.38 6.88
N TYR A 473 -6.30 -7.40 7.50
CA TYR A 473 -6.05 -6.78 8.79
C TYR A 473 -4.87 -5.84 8.69
N ILE A 474 -5.08 -4.60 9.15
CA ILE A 474 -4.05 -3.57 9.19
C ILE A 474 -4.07 -2.97 10.59
N ARG A 475 -2.94 -3.05 11.28
CA ARG A 475 -2.74 -2.41 12.56
C ARG A 475 -1.60 -1.41 12.46
N ASN A 476 -1.90 -0.15 12.75
CA ASN A 476 -0.90 0.90 12.95
C ASN A 476 -0.82 1.25 14.43
N SER A 477 0.39 1.34 14.94
CA SER A 477 0.66 1.86 16.28
C SER A 477 1.61 3.03 16.16
N SER A 478 1.26 4.15 16.77
CA SER A 478 2.11 5.34 16.86
C SER A 478 2.41 5.62 18.33
N ASP A 479 3.70 5.81 18.61
CA ASP A 479 4.20 6.14 19.94
C ASP A 479 4.93 7.47 19.86
N THR A 480 4.47 8.44 20.61
CA THR A 480 5.10 9.75 20.74
C THR A 480 5.56 9.92 22.18
N LYS A 481 6.85 10.10 22.36
CA LYS A 481 7.48 10.35 23.65
C LYS A 481 7.92 11.80 23.75
N ASN A 482 7.93 12.32 24.96
CA ASN A 482 8.23 13.71 25.28
C ASN A 482 7.27 14.65 24.51
N GLY A 483 7.30 15.91 24.79
CA GLY A 483 6.50 16.86 24.00
C GLY A 483 6.96 16.86 22.53
N THR A 484 6.06 16.78 21.60
CA THR A 484 6.38 16.92 20.18
C THR A 484 6.10 18.35 19.75
N PRO A 485 7.15 19.15 19.45
CA PRO A 485 6.93 20.51 18.98
C PRO A 485 6.19 20.49 17.63
N TRP A 486 5.37 21.51 17.41
CA TRP A 486 4.74 21.68 16.11
C TRP A 486 5.81 22.00 15.05
N ILE A 487 5.77 21.30 13.91
CA ILE A 487 6.79 21.41 12.86
C ILE A 487 6.99 22.86 12.38
N ALA A 488 5.93 23.68 12.38
CA ALA A 488 6.05 25.08 12.01
C ALA A 488 6.91 25.91 12.97
N ASN A 489 7.12 25.46 14.22
CA ASN A 489 7.95 26.20 15.17
C ASN A 489 9.42 26.31 14.72
N PHE A 490 9.91 25.40 13.86
CA PHE A 490 11.27 25.49 13.31
C PHE A 490 11.48 26.69 12.38
N VAL A 491 10.41 27.26 11.84
CA VAL A 491 10.46 28.44 10.98
C VAL A 491 9.75 29.64 11.57
N LEU A 492 8.85 29.44 12.54
CA LEU A 492 8.08 30.51 13.18
C LEU A 492 8.80 31.10 14.39
N VAL A 493 9.56 30.29 15.13
CA VAL A 493 10.36 30.79 16.25
C VAL A 493 11.63 31.42 15.70
N PRO A 494 11.85 32.72 15.92
CA PRO A 494 12.99 33.41 15.30
C PRO A 494 14.34 32.95 15.90
N SER A 495 15.38 33.07 15.11
CA SER A 495 16.77 32.72 15.50
C SER A 495 17.34 33.53 16.66
N ILE A 496 16.76 34.69 16.96
CA ILE A 496 17.13 35.56 18.10
C ILE A 496 16.71 34.95 19.46
N MET A 497 15.91 33.91 19.48
CA MET A 497 15.49 33.24 20.69
C MET A 497 16.54 32.27 21.18
N VAL A 498 16.90 32.39 22.45
CA VAL A 498 17.78 31.42 23.12
C VAL A 498 17.03 30.11 23.32
N ALA A 499 17.63 29.03 22.94
CA ALA A 499 17.06 27.69 23.15
C ALA A 499 17.17 27.28 24.62
N GLN A 500 18.35 27.41 25.17
CA GLN A 500 18.67 27.18 26.58
C GLN A 500 19.88 28.03 26.95
N GLN A 501 19.84 28.71 28.08
CA GLN A 501 20.96 29.50 28.58
C GLN A 501 22.07 28.61 29.16
N SER A 502 23.25 29.21 29.35
CA SER A 502 24.44 28.49 29.83
C SER A 502 24.29 27.92 31.25
N ASN A 503 23.40 28.49 32.09
CA ASN A 503 23.06 27.97 33.40
C ASN A 503 22.03 26.83 33.35
N GLY A 504 21.56 26.43 32.20
CA GLY A 504 20.55 25.37 32.00
C GLY A 504 19.11 25.83 32.08
N GLU A 505 18.83 27.09 32.29
CA GLU A 505 17.48 27.66 32.24
C GLU A 505 16.98 27.75 30.80
N TRP A 506 15.68 27.65 30.62
CA TRP A 506 15.06 27.75 29.31
C TRP A 506 15.02 29.18 28.80
N GLY A 507 15.23 29.34 27.52
CA GLY A 507 15.36 30.61 26.82
C GLY A 507 14.44 31.69 27.26
N SER A 508 14.86 32.38 28.33
CA SER A 508 14.23 33.62 28.81
C SER A 508 14.82 34.77 28.04
N ILE A 509 14.09 35.88 28.07
CA ILE A 509 14.54 37.11 27.45
C ILE A 509 15.44 37.82 28.42
N ALA A 510 16.72 37.91 28.16
CA ALA A 510 17.56 38.85 28.79
C ALA A 510 17.68 40.10 27.92
N GLY A 511 17.15 41.22 28.36
CA GLY A 511 17.15 42.43 27.57
C GLY A 511 16.33 42.37 26.28
N GLY A 512 15.51 41.36 26.11
CA GLY A 512 14.80 41.07 24.89
C GLY A 512 13.74 42.13 24.58
N LYS A 513 14.01 42.85 23.56
CA LYS A 513 13.11 43.92 23.06
C LYS A 513 11.97 43.35 22.22
N ASP A 514 11.98 42.08 21.86
CA ASP A 514 11.01 41.44 20.96
C ASP A 514 10.63 39.99 21.24
N ALA A 515 11.25 39.34 22.17
CA ALA A 515 10.84 37.98 22.54
C ALA A 515 9.57 38.10 23.38
N THR A 516 8.46 37.88 22.76
CA THR A 516 7.16 37.85 23.43
C THR A 516 7.01 36.54 24.18
N GLN A 517 6.18 36.48 25.22
CA GLN A 517 5.79 35.24 25.89
C GLN A 517 5.38 34.14 24.92
N THR A 518 4.79 34.52 23.78
CA THR A 518 4.38 33.60 22.73
C THR A 518 5.54 32.75 22.18
N PHE A 519 6.70 33.39 21.95
CA PHE A 519 7.87 32.64 21.46
C PHE A 519 8.48 31.75 22.56
N MET A 520 8.52 32.22 23.79
CA MET A 520 9.02 31.38 24.90
C MET A 520 8.18 30.11 25.08
N ASN A 521 6.87 30.21 24.98
CA ASN A 521 5.96 29.07 25.03
C ASN A 521 6.10 28.14 23.82
N SER A 522 6.67 28.65 22.74
CA SER A 522 6.88 27.89 21.51
C SER A 522 8.28 27.31 21.34
N ASN A 523 9.14 27.43 22.39
CA ASN A 523 10.51 26.87 22.34
C ASN A 523 10.48 25.36 22.08
N PRO A 524 10.94 24.89 20.91
CA PRO A 524 10.82 23.47 20.53
C PRO A 524 11.68 22.55 21.41
N LEU A 525 12.86 23.01 21.84
CA LEU A 525 13.75 22.20 22.66
C LEU A 525 13.17 22.02 24.07
N ARG A 526 12.58 23.07 24.64
CA ARG A 526 11.87 23.01 25.91
C ARG A 526 10.69 22.05 25.84
N THR A 527 9.93 22.10 24.75
CA THR A 527 8.79 21.18 24.54
C THR A 527 9.23 19.71 24.58
N LEU A 528 10.39 19.38 24.04
CA LEU A 528 10.95 18.03 24.07
C LEU A 528 11.40 17.58 25.48
N SER A 529 11.58 18.50 26.43
CA SER A 529 11.98 18.17 27.81
C SER A 529 10.82 17.71 28.69
N PHE A 530 9.58 17.90 28.26
CA PHE A 530 8.40 17.51 29.04
C PHE A 530 8.09 16.03 28.93
N ASP A 531 7.67 15.42 30.04
CA ASP A 531 7.25 14.01 30.12
C ASP A 531 5.85 13.78 29.51
N ASN A 532 5.54 14.50 28.43
CA ASN A 532 4.33 14.28 27.65
C ASN A 532 4.47 13.03 26.77
N TRP A 533 3.44 12.24 26.67
CA TRP A 533 3.43 11.11 25.76
C TRP A 533 2.04 10.86 25.16
N SER A 534 2.04 10.27 24.00
CA SER A 534 0.82 9.81 23.34
C SER A 534 1.07 8.48 22.68
N LYS A 535 0.20 7.51 22.94
CA LYS A 535 0.20 6.19 22.32
C LYS A 535 -1.14 6.01 21.59
N SER A 536 -1.09 5.70 20.33
CA SER A 536 -2.31 5.41 19.57
C SER A 536 -2.19 4.12 18.78
N THR A 537 -3.32 3.46 18.62
CA THR A 537 -3.44 2.25 17.80
C THR A 537 -4.68 2.38 16.92
N THR A 538 -4.49 2.15 15.63
CA THR A 538 -5.57 2.05 14.65
C THR A 538 -5.61 0.63 14.10
N GLU A 539 -6.74 -0.03 14.20
CA GLU A 539 -6.97 -1.36 13.66
C GLU A 539 -8.07 -1.32 12.60
N ASN A 540 -7.79 -1.83 11.42
CA ASN A 540 -8.74 -2.01 10.34
C ASN A 540 -8.84 -3.50 10.01
N THR A 541 -10.03 -4.06 10.11
CA THR A 541 -10.30 -5.44 9.70
C THR A 541 -11.39 -5.43 8.65
N MET A 542 -11.17 -6.13 7.54
CA MET A 542 -12.14 -6.33 6.48
C MET A 542 -12.33 -7.83 6.27
N TYR A 543 -13.57 -8.27 6.26
CA TYR A 543 -13.98 -9.64 5.96
C TYR A 543 -14.86 -9.60 4.72
N ASP A 544 -14.47 -10.35 3.71
CA ASP A 544 -15.18 -10.45 2.44
C ASP A 544 -15.64 -11.90 2.26
N LEU A 545 -16.94 -12.11 2.08
CA LEU A 545 -17.53 -13.41 1.75
C LEU A 545 -18.31 -13.26 0.46
N GLY A 546 -18.01 -14.07 -0.54
CA GLY A 546 -18.67 -13.96 -1.83
C GLY A 546 -18.96 -15.32 -2.47
N PHE A 547 -19.89 -15.31 -3.41
CA PHE A 547 -20.16 -16.43 -4.28
C PHE A 547 -20.45 -15.96 -5.70
N ASP A 548 -20.12 -16.82 -6.68
CA ASP A 548 -20.58 -16.71 -8.05
C ASP A 548 -21.36 -17.95 -8.42
N LEU A 549 -22.60 -17.77 -8.85
CA LEU A 549 -23.47 -18.81 -9.40
C LEU A 549 -23.54 -18.66 -10.92
N LYS A 550 -23.33 -19.75 -11.65
CA LYS A 550 -23.42 -19.83 -13.12
C LYS A 550 -24.51 -20.83 -13.49
N PRO A 551 -25.80 -20.48 -13.32
CA PRO A 551 -26.92 -21.43 -13.53
C PRO A 551 -27.08 -21.85 -14.98
N ILE A 552 -26.76 -20.96 -15.91
CA ILE A 552 -26.75 -21.20 -17.35
C ILE A 552 -25.52 -20.50 -17.96
N GLU A 553 -25.20 -20.85 -19.18
CA GLU A 553 -24.12 -20.21 -19.92
C GLU A 553 -24.35 -18.70 -20.03
N ASN A 554 -23.29 -17.92 -19.87
CA ASN A 554 -23.28 -16.46 -19.93
C ASN A 554 -24.05 -15.70 -18.81
N LEU A 555 -24.72 -16.38 -17.88
CA LEU A 555 -25.33 -15.75 -16.70
C LEU A 555 -24.49 -16.02 -15.47
N VAL A 556 -24.09 -14.94 -14.81
CA VAL A 556 -23.40 -14.99 -13.52
C VAL A 556 -24.22 -14.21 -12.51
N ILE A 557 -24.62 -14.86 -11.41
CA ILE A 557 -25.24 -14.24 -10.26
C ILE A 557 -24.20 -14.22 -9.15
N SER A 558 -23.80 -13.03 -8.71
CA SER A 558 -22.77 -12.85 -7.66
C SER A 558 -23.40 -12.23 -6.42
N GLY A 559 -23.08 -12.80 -5.27
CA GLY A 559 -23.38 -12.21 -3.98
C GLY A 559 -22.11 -11.94 -3.20
N GLN A 560 -22.05 -10.82 -2.50
CA GLN A 560 -20.93 -10.43 -1.66
C GLN A 560 -21.44 -9.82 -0.36
N LEU A 561 -20.88 -10.24 0.75
CA LEU A 561 -21.05 -9.67 2.08
C LEU A 561 -19.69 -9.16 2.56
N ASP A 562 -19.62 -7.87 2.78
CA ASP A 562 -18.43 -7.19 3.30
C ASP A 562 -18.73 -6.70 4.72
N TYR A 563 -17.84 -7.01 5.66
CA TYR A 563 -17.88 -6.45 7.00
C TYR A 563 -16.56 -5.81 7.32
N LYS A 564 -16.57 -4.48 7.55
CA LYS A 564 -15.41 -3.69 7.93
C LYS A 564 -15.56 -3.25 9.38
N ARG A 565 -14.49 -3.41 10.15
CA ARG A 565 -14.35 -2.84 11.48
C ARG A 565 -13.12 -1.96 11.55
N TYR A 566 -13.32 -0.75 12.04
CA TYR A 566 -12.29 0.22 12.36
C TYR A 566 -12.29 0.45 13.85
N GLU A 567 -11.14 0.33 14.51
CA GLU A 567 -10.94 0.73 15.88
C GLU A 567 -9.78 1.70 15.99
N TYR A 568 -10.01 2.79 16.67
CA TYR A 568 -8.98 3.75 17.07
C TYR A 568 -8.98 3.87 18.58
N LYS A 569 -7.81 3.70 19.18
CA LYS A 569 -7.56 3.90 20.60
C LYS A 569 -6.39 4.83 20.74
N SER A 570 -6.55 5.90 21.53
CA SER A 570 -5.42 6.71 21.94
C SER A 570 -5.45 6.94 23.43
N LYS A 571 -4.27 7.09 23.99
CA LYS A 571 -4.01 7.43 25.37
C LYS A 571 -2.90 8.46 25.38
N SER A 572 -3.14 9.61 25.97
CA SER A 572 -2.20 10.72 25.99
C SER A 572 -2.09 11.27 27.40
N TYR A 573 -0.87 11.57 27.80
CA TYR A 573 -0.56 12.22 29.05
C TYR A 573 0.06 13.58 28.78
N SER A 574 -0.36 14.58 29.49
CA SER A 574 0.19 15.92 29.49
C SER A 574 0.70 16.26 30.90
N ALA A 575 1.99 16.47 31.02
CA ALA A 575 2.63 16.85 32.24
C ALA A 575 2.35 18.33 32.60
N GLU A 576 2.42 18.64 33.85
CA GLU A 576 2.55 20.00 34.34
C GLU A 576 4.01 20.44 34.19
N TYR A 577 4.23 21.69 33.79
CA TYR A 577 5.58 22.23 33.68
C TYR A 577 5.62 23.67 34.20
N PRO A 578 6.72 24.04 34.91
CA PRO A 578 6.85 25.32 35.57
C PRO A 578 6.96 26.48 34.57
N GLU A 579 6.77 27.67 35.06
CA GLU A 579 7.07 28.87 34.29
C GLU A 579 8.57 28.98 34.00
N VAL A 580 8.93 29.67 32.91
CA VAL A 580 10.32 29.95 32.57
C VAL A 580 10.85 30.96 33.60
N VAL A 581 12.03 30.71 34.10
CA VAL A 581 12.72 31.60 35.02
C VAL A 581 13.54 32.64 34.24
N HIS A 582 13.39 33.89 34.57
CA HIS A 582 14.15 34.95 33.94
C HIS A 582 15.64 34.80 34.30
N PHE A 583 16.50 34.74 33.30
CA PHE A 583 17.90 34.41 33.41
C PHE A 583 18.70 35.27 34.42
N GLU A 584 18.45 36.62 34.44
CA GLU A 584 19.18 37.53 35.33
C GLU A 584 18.51 37.68 36.69
N THR A 585 17.17 37.76 36.72
CA THR A 585 16.47 38.11 37.94
C THR A 585 16.08 36.90 38.78
N GLY A 586 16.15 35.71 38.24
CA GLY A 586 15.69 34.47 38.87
C GLY A 586 14.19 34.44 39.16
N LYS A 587 13.40 35.36 38.55
CA LYS A 587 11.94 35.41 38.75
C LYS A 587 11.23 34.63 37.65
N GLU A 588 10.15 34.00 38.02
CA GLU A 588 9.26 33.34 37.07
C GLU A 588 8.60 34.36 36.14
N ILE A 589 8.47 33.99 34.87
CA ILE A 589 7.83 34.81 33.83
C ILE A 589 6.39 34.30 33.67
N PRO A 590 5.39 35.09 34.12
CA PRO A 590 4.00 34.64 34.13
C PRO A 590 3.46 34.26 32.77
N GLY A 591 2.72 33.16 32.71
CA GLY A 591 2.10 32.65 31.49
C GLY A 591 3.02 31.85 30.56
N THR A 592 4.26 31.54 30.99
CA THR A 592 5.18 30.66 30.26
C THR A 592 5.10 29.20 30.70
N GLY A 593 4.52 28.94 31.86
CA GLY A 593 4.22 27.63 32.39
C GLY A 593 2.87 27.10 31.93
N ASN A 594 2.58 25.86 32.31
CA ASN A 594 1.26 25.27 32.20
C ASN A 594 0.58 25.33 33.57
N SER A 595 -0.36 26.27 33.74
CA SER A 595 -1.15 26.38 34.96
C SER A 595 -2.25 25.33 35.10
N SER A 596 -2.46 24.53 34.06
CA SER A 596 -3.38 23.40 34.13
C SER A 596 -2.71 22.22 34.81
N PRO A 597 -3.38 21.50 35.72
CA PRO A 597 -2.82 20.31 36.32
C PRO A 597 -2.53 19.26 35.27
N ASN A 598 -1.55 18.41 35.56
CA ASN A 598 -1.26 17.26 34.69
C ASN A 598 -2.52 16.46 34.39
N SER A 599 -2.59 15.89 33.19
CA SER A 599 -3.81 15.25 32.76
C SER A 599 -3.55 14.04 31.86
N MET A 600 -4.45 13.07 31.97
CA MET A 600 -4.50 11.94 31.04
C MET A 600 -5.83 11.90 30.33
N SER A 601 -5.79 11.69 29.02
CA SER A 601 -6.97 11.52 28.20
C SER A 601 -6.93 10.18 27.46
N MET A 602 -8.09 9.55 27.36
CA MET A 602 -8.31 8.35 26.54
C MET A 602 -9.41 8.62 25.54
N TYR A 603 -9.17 8.19 24.32
CA TYR A 603 -10.13 8.30 23.23
C TYR A 603 -10.28 6.97 22.53
N TRP A 604 -11.51 6.52 22.32
CA TRP A 604 -11.84 5.30 21.60
C TRP A 604 -12.94 5.57 20.58
N ILE A 605 -12.70 5.09 19.35
CA ILE A 605 -13.67 5.08 18.27
C ILE A 605 -13.80 3.64 17.78
N SER A 606 -15.02 3.18 17.60
CA SER A 606 -15.31 1.93 16.92
C SER A 606 -16.33 2.18 15.81
N ASN A 607 -15.92 1.94 14.57
CA ASN A 607 -16.81 2.02 13.42
C ASN A 607 -16.99 0.62 12.85
N SER A 608 -18.23 0.27 12.54
CA SER A 608 -18.56 -0.92 11.78
C SER A 608 -19.31 -0.54 10.51
N ASN A 609 -18.99 -1.20 9.42
CA ASN A 609 -19.69 -1.06 8.15
C ASN A 609 -19.97 -2.45 7.58
N MET A 610 -21.22 -2.81 7.43
CA MET A 610 -21.67 -4.02 6.78
C MET A 610 -22.30 -3.65 5.44
N MET A 611 -21.81 -4.25 4.36
CA MET A 611 -22.39 -4.07 3.03
C MET A 611 -22.70 -5.42 2.41
N THR A 612 -23.91 -5.56 1.88
CA THR A 612 -24.32 -6.74 1.12
C THR A 612 -24.63 -6.30 -0.29
N THR A 613 -24.07 -6.98 -1.28
CA THR A 613 -24.28 -6.69 -2.70
C THR A 613 -24.71 -7.95 -3.41
N LEU A 614 -25.75 -7.85 -4.23
CA LEU A 614 -26.22 -8.91 -5.12
C LEU A 614 -26.27 -8.37 -6.53
N THR A 615 -25.68 -9.08 -7.48
CA THR A 615 -25.65 -8.70 -8.90
C THR A 615 -26.00 -9.87 -9.80
N ALA A 616 -26.60 -9.58 -10.95
CA ALA A 616 -26.79 -10.54 -12.02
C ALA A 616 -26.22 -9.94 -13.31
N LYS A 617 -25.30 -10.66 -13.95
CA LYS A 617 -24.63 -10.28 -15.17
C LYS A 617 -24.97 -11.28 -16.26
N TYR A 618 -25.38 -10.78 -17.43
CA TYR A 618 -25.64 -11.60 -18.60
C TYR A 618 -24.89 -11.09 -19.82
N ASP A 619 -24.08 -11.95 -20.45
CA ASP A 619 -23.27 -11.64 -21.62
C ASP A 619 -23.91 -12.25 -22.86
N LEU A 620 -24.37 -11.42 -23.82
CA LEU A 620 -25.02 -11.82 -25.05
C LEU A 620 -24.15 -11.45 -26.25
N LYS A 621 -23.83 -12.45 -27.09
CA LYS A 621 -23.14 -12.24 -28.36
C LYS A 621 -24.00 -12.72 -29.53
N LEU A 622 -24.33 -11.83 -30.46
CA LEU A 622 -25.12 -12.10 -31.66
C LEU A 622 -24.34 -11.64 -32.88
N GLY A 623 -23.56 -12.54 -33.48
CA GLY A 623 -22.69 -12.23 -34.60
C GLY A 623 -21.66 -11.13 -34.23
N GLN A 624 -21.81 -9.94 -34.81
CA GLN A 624 -20.92 -8.79 -34.57
C GLN A 624 -21.39 -7.87 -33.43
N HIS A 625 -22.52 -8.17 -32.80
CA HIS A 625 -23.09 -7.43 -31.69
C HIS A 625 -22.73 -8.14 -30.38
N ALA A 626 -22.22 -7.39 -29.42
CA ALA A 626 -22.01 -7.84 -28.06
C ALA A 626 -22.75 -6.93 -27.11
N VAL A 627 -23.56 -7.51 -26.22
CA VAL A 627 -24.31 -6.80 -25.20
C VAL A 627 -23.99 -7.42 -23.82
N ASN A 628 -23.66 -6.59 -22.86
CA ASN A 628 -23.49 -6.98 -21.48
C ASN A 628 -24.54 -6.25 -20.62
N PHE A 629 -25.39 -7.03 -19.95
CA PHE A 629 -26.36 -6.53 -18.99
C PHE A 629 -25.85 -6.77 -17.58
N LEU A 630 -25.95 -5.80 -16.71
CA LEU A 630 -25.74 -5.91 -15.28
C LEU A 630 -26.90 -5.26 -14.54
N VAL A 631 -27.48 -5.97 -13.58
CA VAL A 631 -28.42 -5.40 -12.62
C VAL A 631 -27.96 -5.79 -11.22
N GLY A 632 -28.23 -4.95 -10.23
CA GLY A 632 -27.81 -5.25 -8.87
C GLY A 632 -28.53 -4.41 -7.83
N THR A 633 -28.37 -4.85 -6.60
CA THR A 633 -28.81 -4.15 -5.39
C THR A 633 -27.73 -4.20 -4.34
N SER A 634 -27.62 -3.16 -3.51
CA SER A 634 -26.75 -3.18 -2.34
C SER A 634 -27.46 -2.57 -1.13
N TYR A 635 -27.19 -3.14 0.03
CA TYR A 635 -27.61 -2.61 1.31
C TYR A 635 -26.38 -2.39 2.18
N GLU A 636 -26.31 -1.22 2.82
CA GLU A 636 -25.23 -0.83 3.70
C GLU A 636 -25.77 -0.36 5.04
N HIS A 637 -25.06 -0.75 6.09
CA HIS A 637 -25.31 -0.35 7.46
C HIS A 637 -24.00 0.10 8.10
N TYR A 638 -23.89 1.37 8.40
CA TYR A 638 -22.77 1.99 9.10
C TYR A 638 -23.17 2.37 10.51
N LYS A 639 -22.29 2.06 11.49
CA LYS A 639 -22.41 2.46 12.88
C LYS A 639 -21.06 2.95 13.39
N SER A 640 -21.05 4.07 14.11
CA SER A 640 -19.87 4.62 14.79
C SER A 640 -20.19 4.87 16.24
N GLU A 641 -19.29 4.44 17.13
CA GLU A 641 -19.36 4.71 18.58
C GLU A 641 -18.07 5.41 18.99
N ARG A 642 -18.18 6.40 19.88
CA ARG A 642 -17.05 7.14 20.44
C ARG A 642 -17.16 7.17 21.95
N LEU A 643 -16.02 7.03 22.61
CA LEU A 643 -15.87 7.23 24.02
C LEU A 643 -14.65 8.10 24.26
N TYR A 644 -14.79 9.09 25.13
CA TYR A 644 -13.73 9.95 25.60
C TYR A 644 -13.74 10.02 27.12
N SER A 645 -12.55 9.99 27.73
CA SER A 645 -12.36 10.16 29.17
C SER A 645 -11.13 11.02 29.44
N LYS A 646 -11.19 11.90 30.42
CA LYS A 646 -10.05 12.67 30.89
C LYS A 646 -10.08 12.74 32.41
N ARG A 647 -8.89 12.62 33.03
CA ARG A 647 -8.67 12.91 34.43
C ARG A 647 -7.46 13.82 34.60
N THR A 648 -7.43 14.56 35.70
CA THR A 648 -6.38 15.47 36.07
C THR A 648 -5.82 15.14 37.45
N ASP A 649 -4.82 15.85 37.89
CA ASP A 649 -4.22 15.76 39.23
C ASP A 649 -3.63 14.37 39.53
N PHE A 650 -2.80 13.89 38.65
CA PHE A 650 -2.03 12.68 38.88
C PHE A 650 -0.90 12.98 39.86
N VAL A 651 -0.69 12.09 40.83
CA VAL A 651 0.33 12.23 41.89
C VAL A 651 1.76 12.14 41.35
N SER A 652 1.93 11.51 40.16
CA SER A 652 3.23 11.35 39.52
C SER A 652 3.08 11.23 38.00
N ASP A 653 4.01 11.80 37.27
CA ASP A 653 4.08 11.76 35.80
C ASP A 653 4.37 10.33 35.24
N GLY A 654 4.85 9.42 36.07
CA GLY A 654 5.11 8.02 35.68
C GLY A 654 3.89 7.09 35.72
N LEU A 655 2.70 7.59 36.06
CA LEU A 655 1.48 6.79 36.15
C LEU A 655 0.84 6.68 34.76
N GLU A 656 0.53 5.45 34.37
CA GLU A 656 -0.09 5.17 33.05
C GLU A 656 -1.57 4.77 33.15
N ASP A 657 -2.16 4.72 34.35
CA ASP A 657 -3.56 4.33 34.51
C ASP A 657 -4.45 5.56 34.78
N ILE A 658 -5.48 5.74 33.96
CA ILE A 658 -6.39 6.89 34.06
C ILE A 658 -7.14 6.91 35.38
N GLU A 659 -7.36 5.76 36.04
CA GLU A 659 -8.04 5.68 37.34
C GLU A 659 -7.27 6.34 38.48
N GLN A 660 -5.96 6.55 38.31
CA GLN A 660 -5.07 7.15 39.30
C GLN A 660 -5.14 8.68 39.34
N GLY A 661 -5.87 9.32 38.43
CA GLY A 661 -6.16 10.76 38.49
C GLY A 661 -7.29 11.05 39.47
N ASN A 662 -7.14 12.16 40.23
CA ASN A 662 -8.06 12.51 41.32
C ASN A 662 -9.35 13.17 40.83
N ASN A 663 -9.28 13.98 39.78
CA ASN A 663 -10.43 14.74 39.31
C ASN A 663 -10.92 14.29 37.93
N ILE A 664 -12.24 14.16 37.81
CA ILE A 664 -12.89 14.03 36.55
C ILE A 664 -13.17 15.44 36.03
N SER A 665 -12.62 15.81 34.88
CA SER A 665 -12.92 17.09 34.27
C SER A 665 -14.41 17.22 34.00
N LYS A 666 -15.05 18.24 34.59
CA LYS A 666 -16.46 18.54 34.42
C LYS A 666 -16.79 19.18 33.06
N ASP A 667 -15.76 19.71 32.39
CA ASP A 667 -15.93 20.54 31.19
C ASP A 667 -15.77 19.74 29.87
N LEU A 668 -15.74 18.43 29.96
CA LEU A 668 -15.65 17.61 28.75
C LEU A 668 -17.02 17.48 28.11
N PRO A 669 -17.13 17.77 26.82
CA PRO A 669 -18.34 17.46 26.09
C PRO A 669 -18.57 15.95 26.21
N ASP A 670 -19.80 15.59 26.44
CA ASP A 670 -20.29 14.25 26.67
C ASP A 670 -19.56 13.23 25.77
N GLY A 671 -18.71 12.41 26.40
CA GLY A 671 -17.74 11.59 25.72
C GLY A 671 -18.32 10.40 24.94
N ARG A 672 -19.64 10.24 24.90
CA ARG A 672 -20.29 9.14 24.18
C ARG A 672 -21.12 9.68 23.01
N GLY A 673 -20.67 9.33 21.80
CA GLY A 673 -21.43 9.60 20.57
C GLY A 673 -21.73 8.30 19.83
N ILE A 674 -22.97 8.10 19.45
CA ILE A 674 -23.39 7.00 18.56
C ILE A 674 -24.03 7.64 17.35
N VAL A 675 -23.51 7.28 16.17
CA VAL A 675 -24.14 7.64 14.90
C VAL A 675 -24.35 6.39 14.06
N GLU A 676 -25.44 6.39 13.34
CA GLU A 676 -25.85 5.26 12.51
C GLU A 676 -26.42 5.76 11.18
N SER A 677 -26.11 5.08 10.09
CA SER A 677 -26.72 5.33 8.80
C SER A 677 -26.92 4.06 8.00
N LYS A 678 -27.95 4.07 7.15
CA LYS A 678 -28.31 2.97 6.26
C LYS A 678 -28.49 3.50 4.87
N MET A 679 -28.07 2.70 3.88
CA MET A 679 -28.26 3.03 2.47
C MET A 679 -28.74 1.79 1.72
N LEU A 680 -29.77 1.96 0.90
CA LEU A 680 -30.29 0.94 -0.01
C LEU A 680 -30.13 1.47 -1.44
N SER A 681 -29.63 0.63 -2.32
CA SER A 681 -29.35 1.02 -3.69
C SER A 681 -29.81 -0.03 -4.69
N TYR A 682 -30.33 0.44 -5.85
CA TYR A 682 -30.58 -0.36 -7.03
C TYR A 682 -29.79 0.21 -8.19
N PHE A 683 -29.19 -0.64 -9.00
CA PHE A 683 -28.39 -0.17 -10.13
C PHE A 683 -28.46 -1.13 -11.31
N GLY A 684 -28.24 -0.57 -12.50
CA GLY A 684 -28.14 -1.32 -13.74
C GLY A 684 -27.19 -0.69 -14.72
N ARG A 685 -26.56 -1.52 -15.55
CA ARG A 685 -25.67 -1.11 -16.63
C ARG A 685 -25.93 -1.94 -17.88
N ILE A 686 -25.90 -1.28 -19.01
CA ILE A 686 -25.93 -1.91 -20.32
C ILE A 686 -24.69 -1.44 -21.08
N ASN A 687 -23.86 -2.39 -21.49
CA ASN A 687 -22.75 -2.15 -22.42
C ASN A 687 -23.09 -2.80 -23.76
N TYR A 688 -22.99 -2.03 -24.81
CA TYR A 688 -23.20 -2.49 -26.19
C TYR A 688 -21.98 -2.21 -27.04
N SER A 689 -21.55 -3.20 -27.82
CA SER A 689 -20.47 -3.09 -28.80
C SER A 689 -20.91 -3.67 -30.12
N TYR A 690 -20.67 -2.91 -31.21
CA TYR A 690 -20.81 -3.38 -32.58
C TYR A 690 -19.43 -3.46 -33.23
N LYS A 691 -19.03 -4.68 -33.65
CA LYS A 691 -17.73 -4.96 -34.29
C LYS A 691 -16.51 -4.52 -33.42
N ASP A 692 -16.66 -4.41 -32.10
CA ASP A 692 -15.69 -3.78 -31.22
C ASP A 692 -15.21 -2.38 -31.67
N ARG A 693 -16.04 -1.69 -32.44
CA ARG A 693 -15.76 -0.40 -33.09
C ARG A 693 -16.62 0.73 -32.56
N TYR A 694 -17.93 0.48 -32.49
CA TYR A 694 -18.90 1.41 -31.94
C TYR A 694 -19.33 0.90 -30.58
N LEU A 695 -19.09 1.70 -29.55
CA LEU A 695 -19.28 1.36 -28.15
C LEU A 695 -20.33 2.28 -27.53
N PHE A 696 -21.23 1.74 -26.77
CA PHE A 696 -22.22 2.50 -26.00
C PHE A 696 -22.37 1.89 -24.61
N GLU A 697 -22.45 2.75 -23.58
CA GLU A 697 -22.72 2.35 -22.19
C GLU A 697 -23.79 3.27 -21.62
N ALA A 698 -24.74 2.66 -20.90
CA ALA A 698 -25.75 3.36 -20.10
C ALA A 698 -25.76 2.78 -18.70
N ASN A 699 -25.71 3.65 -17.68
CA ASN A 699 -25.86 3.28 -16.28
C ASN A 699 -27.04 4.05 -15.68
N LEU A 700 -27.77 3.40 -14.81
CA LEU A 700 -28.77 4.01 -13.95
C LEU A 700 -28.60 3.48 -12.54
N ARG A 701 -28.53 4.39 -11.57
CA ARG A 701 -28.50 4.05 -10.16
C ARG A 701 -29.50 4.87 -9.36
N ALA A 702 -30.15 4.24 -8.41
CA ALA A 702 -31.03 4.86 -7.45
C ALA A 702 -30.53 4.54 -6.02
N ASP A 703 -30.26 5.56 -5.21
CA ASP A 703 -29.81 5.43 -3.81
C ASP A 703 -30.84 6.04 -2.86
N ALA A 704 -31.14 5.32 -1.78
CA ALA A 704 -31.95 5.83 -0.68
C ALA A 704 -31.11 5.85 0.61
N SER A 705 -30.95 7.02 1.22
CA SER A 705 -30.14 7.21 2.43
C SER A 705 -31.00 7.59 3.62
N SER A 706 -30.70 7.01 4.80
CA SER A 706 -31.30 7.39 6.09
C SER A 706 -30.87 8.78 6.58
N ARG A 707 -29.91 9.44 5.93
CA ARG A 707 -29.49 10.83 6.23
C ARG A 707 -30.50 11.88 5.76
N PHE A 708 -31.47 11.47 4.94
CA PHE A 708 -32.53 12.34 4.46
C PHE A 708 -33.89 11.98 5.03
N HIS A 709 -34.79 12.97 5.10
CA HIS A 709 -36.18 12.74 5.43
C HIS A 709 -36.84 11.73 4.46
N LYS A 710 -37.80 10.96 4.93
CA LYS A 710 -38.43 9.86 4.18
C LYS A 710 -38.88 10.26 2.75
N ASP A 711 -39.33 11.50 2.59
CA ASP A 711 -39.86 12.01 1.33
C ASP A 711 -38.76 12.40 0.31
N ASN A 712 -37.51 12.59 0.78
CA ASN A 712 -36.38 13.06 -0.03
C ASN A 712 -35.20 12.05 -0.07
N ARG A 713 -35.44 10.79 0.36
CA ARG A 713 -34.38 9.77 0.49
C ARG A 713 -33.79 9.30 -0.83
N TRP A 714 -34.61 9.25 -1.88
CA TRP A 714 -34.24 8.68 -3.16
C TRP A 714 -33.57 9.71 -4.08
N GLY A 715 -32.36 9.38 -4.52
CA GLY A 715 -31.67 10.07 -5.60
C GLY A 715 -31.49 9.17 -6.82
N TRP A 716 -31.58 9.72 -8.01
CA TRP A 716 -31.44 9.02 -9.28
C TRP A 716 -30.26 9.57 -10.07
N PHE A 717 -29.34 8.70 -10.47
CA PHE A 717 -28.06 9.05 -11.06
C PHE A 717 -27.90 8.34 -12.42
N PRO A 718 -28.43 8.88 -13.53
CA PRO A 718 -28.20 8.35 -14.85
C PRO A 718 -26.85 8.76 -15.42
N SER A 719 -26.22 7.89 -16.22
CA SER A 719 -25.06 8.23 -17.01
C SER A 719 -25.04 7.49 -18.34
N PHE A 720 -24.47 8.12 -19.35
CA PHE A 720 -24.35 7.61 -20.70
C PHE A 720 -22.94 7.89 -21.23
N SER A 721 -22.41 6.96 -22.02
CA SER A 721 -21.19 7.21 -22.76
C SER A 721 -21.20 6.48 -24.10
N ALA A 722 -20.49 7.05 -25.06
CA ALA A 722 -20.30 6.50 -26.39
C ALA A 722 -18.83 6.54 -26.79
N GLY A 723 -18.38 5.57 -27.55
CA GLY A 723 -17.03 5.48 -28.06
C GLY A 723 -17.00 5.02 -29.51
N TRP A 724 -16.11 5.62 -30.30
CA TRP A 724 -15.84 5.21 -31.67
C TRP A 724 -14.35 4.91 -31.82
N ARG A 725 -14.02 3.64 -32.08
CA ARG A 725 -12.64 3.22 -32.35
C ARG A 725 -12.34 3.46 -33.82
N ILE A 726 -11.89 4.66 -34.14
CA ILE A 726 -11.61 5.12 -35.49
C ILE A 726 -10.52 4.28 -36.15
N SER A 727 -9.51 3.86 -35.38
CA SER A 727 -8.41 3.01 -35.86
C SER A 727 -8.89 1.65 -36.39
N GLU A 728 -10.08 1.17 -36.00
CA GLU A 728 -10.67 -0.07 -36.48
C GLU A 728 -11.46 0.10 -37.80
N GLU A 729 -11.61 1.31 -38.32
CA GLU A 729 -12.24 1.55 -39.59
C GLU A 729 -11.37 1.12 -40.77
N SER A 730 -12.02 0.62 -41.86
CA SER A 730 -11.29 0.11 -43.02
C SER A 730 -10.39 1.15 -43.68
N PHE A 731 -10.78 2.43 -43.60
CA PHE A 731 -10.01 3.54 -44.17
C PHE A 731 -8.79 3.93 -43.31
N MET A 732 -8.72 3.48 -42.03
CA MET A 732 -7.59 3.74 -41.13
C MET A 732 -6.60 2.61 -41.10
N LYS A 733 -6.97 1.38 -41.47
CA LYS A 733 -6.10 0.19 -41.47
C LYS A 733 -4.80 0.34 -42.29
N PRO A 734 -4.76 1.11 -43.42
CA PRO A 734 -3.51 1.35 -44.14
C PRO A 734 -2.49 2.21 -43.41
N ILE A 735 -2.88 2.90 -42.34
CA ILE A 735 -2.01 3.81 -41.58
C ILE A 735 -1.26 2.99 -40.49
N ALA A 736 -0.13 2.42 -40.86
CA ALA A 736 0.61 1.45 -40.04
C ALA A 736 1.14 2.02 -38.70
N TRP A 737 1.42 3.33 -38.64
CA TRP A 737 1.92 3.98 -37.40
C TRP A 737 0.82 4.29 -36.38
N LEU A 738 -0.47 4.19 -36.76
CA LEU A 738 -1.58 4.51 -35.87
C LEU A 738 -2.22 3.22 -35.31
N ASN A 739 -1.78 2.82 -34.14
CA ASN A 739 -2.24 1.58 -33.51
C ASN A 739 -3.62 1.70 -32.86
N ASN A 740 -3.93 2.83 -32.24
CA ASN A 740 -5.21 3.02 -31.55
C ASN A 740 -5.62 4.49 -31.55
N LEU A 741 -6.72 4.80 -32.23
CA LEU A 741 -7.40 6.08 -32.21
C LEU A 741 -8.85 5.87 -31.83
N LYS A 742 -9.24 6.41 -30.66
CA LYS A 742 -10.60 6.29 -30.13
C LYS A 742 -11.14 7.67 -29.74
N LEU A 743 -12.29 8.04 -30.31
CA LEU A 743 -13.10 9.18 -29.86
C LEU A 743 -14.11 8.67 -28.83
N ARG A 744 -14.31 9.42 -27.75
CA ARG A 744 -15.32 9.10 -26.74
C ARG A 744 -15.95 10.36 -26.16
N ALA A 745 -17.23 10.21 -25.79
CA ALA A 745 -18.00 11.24 -25.11
C ALA A 745 -18.80 10.60 -23.98
N SER A 746 -18.96 11.32 -22.88
CA SER A 746 -19.73 10.86 -21.72
C SER A 746 -20.48 12.01 -21.07
N TYR A 747 -21.67 11.70 -20.54
CA TYR A 747 -22.48 12.58 -19.73
C TYR A 747 -23.07 11.78 -18.58
N GLY A 748 -23.17 12.37 -17.38
CA GLY A 748 -23.78 11.69 -16.24
C GLY A 748 -23.92 12.62 -15.07
N THR A 749 -24.85 12.27 -14.20
CA THR A 749 -25.05 12.90 -12.90
C THR A 749 -24.61 11.96 -11.80
N LEU A 750 -23.99 12.51 -10.76
CA LEU A 750 -23.56 11.80 -9.56
C LEU A 750 -24.11 12.53 -8.36
N GLY A 751 -24.49 11.78 -7.32
CA GLY A 751 -24.89 12.37 -6.04
C GLY A 751 -23.69 12.57 -5.13
N ASN A 752 -23.81 13.51 -4.19
CA ASN A 752 -22.87 13.68 -3.10
C ASN A 752 -23.61 13.69 -1.77
N ILE A 753 -23.19 12.82 -0.84
CA ILE A 753 -23.75 12.70 0.52
C ILE A 753 -22.75 13.17 1.60
N ASN A 754 -21.50 13.44 1.23
CA ASN A 754 -20.43 13.66 2.19
C ASN A 754 -20.63 14.92 3.07
N ASN A 755 -21.37 15.90 2.56
CA ASN A 755 -21.64 17.17 3.24
C ASN A 755 -22.94 17.13 4.08
N VAL A 756 -23.63 15.99 4.14
CA VAL A 756 -24.87 15.82 4.89
C VAL A 756 -24.60 15.11 6.21
N GLY A 757 -24.98 15.71 7.32
CA GLY A 757 -24.90 15.10 8.65
C GLY A 757 -25.85 13.91 8.81
N TYR A 758 -25.68 13.16 9.89
CA TYR A 758 -26.48 11.94 10.11
C TYR A 758 -27.95 12.23 10.49
N TYR A 759 -28.19 13.41 11.10
CA TYR A 759 -29.49 13.76 11.70
C TYR A 759 -29.93 15.19 11.37
N ASP A 760 -29.43 15.80 10.30
CA ASP A 760 -29.71 17.19 9.93
C ASP A 760 -31.17 17.51 9.67
N TYR A 761 -31.98 16.50 9.44
CA TYR A 761 -33.42 16.62 9.24
C TYR A 761 -34.26 16.37 10.53
N PHE A 762 -33.62 16.02 11.66
CA PHE A 762 -34.26 15.83 12.96
C PHE A 762 -34.19 17.10 13.81
N GLU A 763 -35.24 17.34 14.58
CA GLU A 763 -35.26 18.35 15.63
C GLU A 763 -34.46 17.82 16.82
N LEU A 764 -33.18 18.23 16.92
CA LEU A 764 -32.33 17.91 18.03
C LEU A 764 -32.45 18.99 19.11
N LEU A 765 -32.59 18.55 20.36
CA LEU A 765 -32.66 19.42 21.52
C LEU A 765 -31.32 19.41 22.27
N SER A 766 -30.84 20.58 22.64
CA SER A 766 -29.68 20.76 23.54
C SER A 766 -30.18 21.02 24.97
N SER A 767 -29.68 20.25 25.93
CA SER A 767 -29.95 20.43 27.35
C SER A 767 -28.96 21.40 28.03
N ASN A 768 -28.09 22.08 27.28
CA ASN A 768 -27.09 23.01 27.81
C ASN A 768 -27.51 24.48 27.76
N ALA A 769 -28.80 24.76 27.59
CA ALA A 769 -29.35 26.09 27.69
C ALA A 769 -29.49 26.47 29.16
N ASN A 770 -28.58 27.30 29.66
CA ASN A 770 -28.70 27.81 31.04
C ASN A 770 -29.43 29.15 31.02
N TYR A 771 -30.37 29.31 31.91
CA TYR A 771 -31.06 30.57 32.18
C TYR A 771 -30.95 30.88 33.68
N ASN A 772 -30.66 32.14 34.03
CA ASN A 772 -30.57 32.54 35.43
C ASN A 772 -31.95 33.00 35.93
N PHE A 773 -32.49 32.32 36.91
CA PHE A 773 -33.64 32.74 37.68
C PHE A 773 -33.17 33.13 39.09
N ASN A 774 -33.31 34.40 39.49
CA ASN A 774 -32.85 34.93 40.78
C ASN A 774 -31.39 34.59 41.10
N ASP A 775 -30.49 34.79 40.13
CA ASP A 775 -29.05 34.49 40.23
C ASP A 775 -28.71 32.97 40.34
N GLU A 776 -29.70 32.10 40.21
CA GLU A 776 -29.47 30.67 40.20
C GLU A 776 -29.56 30.15 38.74
N PRO A 777 -28.55 29.43 38.27
CA PRO A 777 -28.54 28.86 36.92
C PRO A 777 -29.48 27.64 36.82
N VAL A 778 -30.54 27.78 36.06
CA VAL A 778 -31.48 26.69 35.75
C VAL A 778 -31.19 26.15 34.37
N LYS A 779 -31.04 24.83 34.27
CA LYS A 779 -30.85 24.13 32.97
C LYS A 779 -32.18 24.11 32.21
N GLY A 780 -32.13 24.65 31.02
CA GLY A 780 -33.22 24.62 30.06
C GLY A 780 -32.89 23.72 28.85
N VAL A 781 -33.84 23.64 27.95
CA VAL A 781 -33.70 22.93 26.68
C VAL A 781 -34.04 23.90 25.57
N LEU A 782 -33.18 23.89 24.55
CA LEU A 782 -33.42 24.67 23.33
C LEU A 782 -33.12 23.80 22.09
N GLU A 783 -33.60 24.26 20.95
CA GLU A 783 -33.31 23.63 19.67
C GLU A 783 -31.79 23.73 19.38
N ALA A 784 -31.16 22.57 19.18
CA ALA A 784 -29.71 22.48 19.01
C ALA A 784 -29.25 22.91 17.60
N GLN A 785 -30.13 22.80 16.61
CA GLN A 785 -29.83 23.12 15.21
C GLN A 785 -31.12 23.45 14.44
N ILE A 786 -30.97 24.25 13.38
CA ILE A 786 -32.06 24.50 12.44
C ILE A 786 -32.33 23.24 11.64
N THR A 787 -33.54 22.71 11.79
CA THR A 787 -33.97 21.49 11.11
C THR A 787 -34.32 21.75 9.65
N ASN A 788 -33.77 20.96 8.73
CA ASN A 788 -34.13 21.04 7.31
C ASN A 788 -34.72 19.73 6.79
N LYS A 789 -36.04 19.62 6.76
CA LYS A 789 -36.79 18.46 6.25
C LYS A 789 -36.79 18.36 4.71
N THR A 790 -36.43 19.44 4.02
CA THR A 790 -36.37 19.48 2.55
C THR A 790 -34.97 19.16 2.01
N LEU A 791 -34.01 18.90 2.89
CA LEU A 791 -32.66 18.51 2.51
C LEU A 791 -32.69 17.29 1.57
N SER A 792 -32.05 17.40 0.42
CA SER A 792 -32.00 16.39 -0.62
C SER A 792 -30.57 16.20 -1.16
N TRP A 793 -30.44 15.31 -2.12
CA TRP A 793 -29.17 15.00 -2.77
C TRP A 793 -28.57 16.22 -3.46
N GLU A 794 -27.29 16.47 -3.23
CA GLU A 794 -26.45 17.32 -4.10
C GLU A 794 -26.11 16.52 -5.35
N THR A 795 -26.34 17.10 -6.53
CA THR A 795 -26.12 16.44 -7.84
C THR A 795 -25.30 17.31 -8.78
#